data_92955aa9ece97ddc2952283700fcc815
#
_entry.id   92955aa9ece97ddc2952283700fcc815
#
_cell.length_a   1.000
_cell.length_b   1.000
_cell.length_c   1.000
_cell.angle_alpha   90.00
_cell.angle_beta   90.00
_cell.angle_gamma   90.00
#
_symmetry.space_group_name_H-M   'P 1'
#
loop_
_entity.id
_entity.type
_entity.pdbx_description
1 polymer ?
#
loop_
_entity_poly.entity_id
_entity_poly.type
_entity_poly.pdbx_seq_one_letter_code
_entity_poly.pdbx_strand_id
1 'polypeptide(L)'
;PNLKVVLKPDTEVLDEVVVTGYGTFKKSSFTGSASNVTTEKLQDLPSISVQDRLAGSVAGVQITSTSGQPGSVASVRIRGVGSINASNEPLYVIDGVPMLNGNVSEFTYADSGNSLMATLNSNDIESMTVIKDAAAASLYGSRAANGVIVITTKKGSAGKTKIGVRADWGMSNMAIDYRPILDGKQRREILHLGFENYAKYTLGYDAEQAAALANKNIDEYAAEPWSGYTDWKDVLFRNGSHQNYEVNAQGGNEKTRFYTSFAYTKQEGITNVSGYERFTGRANVTHQTDKVLLEANAMYTNSTQNVNNEGTSFASPIMCYAMTASPSTYPYNEDGSFSSNFPALNGANPIQTETYNYNRATINRFLGSMAATWTIWDNLKLKEAISYDFNQNNERIWWDPRSNDGRSSNGVYQRVMGNRGQLNTQTQLSYNKSFGLHNLDALVGFETEDYKYDYLYANGNQYPSYLPEIENAGDSRASSHVERYRMTSFLGRINYDYNNKYYFSASYRRDGSSRLSRESRWGDFWSVSGSWRLSEEAFMQDIKHVLTDAKLRVSYGVNGTQPTDLYGYLGVYEFGYNYAGNGGSAEARFDNPNMKWEKNYATNVGLDVTLWNRLSITAEWYNRDTKDLLMSKNISAVPGVINSSGGATMLMNIGSMRNRGVEFEIKSTNIQNKDWYWSTSLNFGHNKNTLLKLDGEQNEMIDGIAVHRIGEAYQSFYAYEYA
;
A
#
# COMPACT_ATOMS: atom_id res chain seq x y z
N PRO A 1 -49.04 -24.89 37.71
CA PRO A 1 -47.63 -24.87 38.02
C PRO A 1 -46.89 -23.89 37.13
N ASN A 2 -46.35 -22.82 37.76
CA ASN A 2 -45.56 -21.83 37.04
C ASN A 2 -44.18 -22.42 36.79
N LEU A 3 -43.87 -22.70 35.51
CA LEU A 3 -42.55 -23.14 35.09
C LEU A 3 -41.62 -21.91 35.09
N LYS A 4 -40.67 -21.86 36.00
CA LYS A 4 -39.66 -20.81 36.05
C LYS A 4 -38.49 -21.26 35.19
N VAL A 5 -38.45 -20.84 33.92
CA VAL A 5 -37.31 -21.06 33.02
C VAL A 5 -36.27 -20.00 33.34
N VAL A 6 -35.16 -20.39 33.93
CA VAL A 6 -33.97 -19.56 34.11
C VAL A 6 -33.08 -19.77 32.89
N LEU A 7 -33.12 -18.84 31.97
CA LEU A 7 -32.15 -18.80 30.86
C LEU A 7 -30.79 -18.39 31.45
N LYS A 8 -29.82 -19.29 31.39
CA LYS A 8 -28.42 -18.94 31.62
C LYS A 8 -27.94 -18.19 30.37
N PRO A 9 -27.19 -17.08 30.51
CA PRO A 9 -26.52 -16.50 29.36
C PRO A 9 -25.65 -17.58 28.75
N ASP A 10 -25.85 -17.86 27.47
CA ASP A 10 -24.96 -18.71 26.69
C ASP A 10 -23.66 -17.93 26.47
N THR A 11 -22.60 -18.36 27.16
CA THR A 11 -21.26 -17.80 27.03
C THR A 11 -20.43 -18.55 25.97
N GLU A 12 -21.07 -19.14 24.97
CA GLU A 12 -20.32 -19.64 23.83
C GLU A 12 -19.66 -18.42 23.14
N VAL A 13 -18.36 -18.31 23.30
CA VAL A 13 -17.52 -17.42 22.53
C VAL A 13 -17.69 -17.88 21.08
N LEU A 14 -18.33 -17.05 20.24
CA LEU A 14 -18.45 -17.31 18.82
C LEU A 14 -17.03 -17.54 18.29
N ASP A 15 -16.80 -18.72 17.70
CA ASP A 15 -15.53 -19.05 17.05
C ASP A 15 -15.14 -17.94 16.09
N GLU A 16 -13.98 -17.32 16.29
CA GLU A 16 -13.43 -16.33 15.36
C GLU A 16 -13.30 -16.97 13.98
N VAL A 17 -13.80 -16.27 12.96
CA VAL A 17 -13.87 -16.79 11.59
C VAL A 17 -12.73 -16.21 10.77
N VAL A 18 -12.00 -17.06 10.05
CA VAL A 18 -10.97 -16.68 9.07
C VAL A 18 -11.60 -16.76 7.68
N VAL A 19 -11.74 -15.60 7.05
CA VAL A 19 -12.24 -15.50 5.68
C VAL A 19 -11.06 -15.48 4.71
N THR A 20 -11.11 -16.38 3.73
CA THR A 20 -10.19 -16.40 2.58
C THR A 20 -11.00 -16.24 1.30
N GLY A 21 -10.38 -15.88 0.18
CA GLY A 21 -11.07 -15.78 -1.11
C GLY A 21 -11.64 -17.12 -1.63
N TYR A 22 -11.21 -18.22 -1.03
CA TYR A 22 -11.57 -19.59 -1.43
C TYR A 22 -12.37 -20.35 -0.37
N GLY A 23 -12.86 -19.67 0.64
CA GLY A 23 -13.69 -20.26 1.70
C GLY A 23 -13.58 -19.55 3.03
N THR A 24 -14.46 -19.94 3.94
CA THR A 24 -14.55 -19.41 5.30
C THR A 24 -14.30 -20.55 6.28
N PHE A 25 -13.41 -20.35 7.25
CA PHE A 25 -12.98 -21.35 8.20
C PHE A 25 -13.17 -20.85 9.62
N LYS A 26 -13.48 -21.75 10.53
CA LYS A 26 -13.33 -21.46 11.95
C LYS A 26 -11.84 -21.30 12.28
N LYS A 27 -11.47 -20.36 13.14
CA LYS A 27 -10.08 -20.19 13.59
C LYS A 27 -9.53 -21.46 14.23
N SER A 28 -10.38 -22.20 14.94
CA SER A 28 -10.05 -23.49 15.54
C SER A 28 -9.60 -24.54 14.51
N SER A 29 -10.20 -24.58 13.33
CA SER A 29 -9.86 -25.52 12.24
C SER A 29 -8.82 -25.01 11.25
N PHE A 30 -8.47 -23.74 11.31
CA PHE A 30 -7.51 -23.14 10.37
C PHE A 30 -6.08 -23.51 10.74
N THR A 31 -5.32 -24.06 9.79
CA THR A 31 -3.94 -24.56 10.00
C THR A 31 -2.86 -23.54 9.69
N GLY A 32 -3.21 -22.45 9.00
CA GLY A 32 -2.30 -21.37 8.62
C GLY A 32 -2.22 -20.24 9.64
N SER A 33 -1.44 -19.20 9.30
CA SER A 33 -1.32 -17.96 10.05
C SER A 33 -2.20 -16.86 9.44
N ALA A 34 -3.20 -16.42 10.19
CA ALA A 34 -4.06 -15.31 9.81
C ALA A 34 -4.50 -14.51 11.03
N SER A 35 -4.59 -13.20 10.88
CA SER A 35 -5.17 -12.29 11.89
C SER A 35 -6.38 -11.58 11.31
N ASN A 36 -7.45 -11.48 12.08
CA ASN A 36 -8.69 -10.83 11.68
C ASN A 36 -8.88 -9.51 12.43
N VAL A 37 -9.23 -8.45 11.69
CA VAL A 37 -9.57 -7.12 12.21
C VAL A 37 -11.03 -6.84 11.84
N THR A 38 -11.88 -6.69 12.85
CA THR A 38 -13.32 -6.48 12.67
C THR A 38 -13.67 -5.00 12.47
N THR A 39 -14.86 -4.75 11.93
CA THR A 39 -15.43 -3.40 11.72
C THR A 39 -15.33 -2.49 12.94
N GLU A 40 -15.61 -3.01 14.14
CA GLU A 40 -15.59 -2.23 15.38
C GLU A 40 -14.23 -1.56 15.61
N LYS A 41 -13.14 -2.30 15.41
CA LYS A 41 -11.79 -1.74 15.51
C LYS A 41 -11.44 -0.77 14.39
N LEU A 42 -12.02 -0.97 13.19
CA LEU A 42 -11.75 -0.14 12.03
C LEU A 42 -12.52 1.18 12.03
N GLN A 43 -13.73 1.20 12.61
CA GLN A 43 -14.61 2.38 12.59
C GLN A 43 -14.18 3.47 13.57
N ASP A 44 -13.47 3.11 14.63
CA ASP A 44 -13.04 4.06 15.67
C ASP A 44 -11.83 4.91 15.24
N LEU A 45 -11.16 4.56 14.15
CA LEU A 45 -10.02 5.30 13.64
C LEU A 45 -10.46 6.29 12.54
N PRO A 46 -10.23 7.61 12.71
CA PRO A 46 -10.70 8.65 11.78
C PRO A 46 -9.80 8.78 10.54
N SER A 47 -9.30 7.67 9.98
CA SER A 47 -8.50 7.70 8.74
C SER A 47 -9.36 7.41 7.51
N ILE A 48 -9.06 8.11 6.39
CA ILE A 48 -9.67 7.85 5.09
C ILE A 48 -9.14 6.53 4.51
N SER A 49 -7.85 6.29 4.67
CA SER A 49 -7.18 5.13 4.11
C SER A 49 -7.51 3.86 4.90
N VAL A 50 -7.95 2.84 4.17
CA VAL A 50 -8.16 1.49 4.72
C VAL A 50 -6.84 0.92 5.28
N GLN A 51 -5.72 1.26 4.66
CA GLN A 51 -4.39 0.81 5.07
C GLN A 51 -4.01 1.41 6.43
N ASP A 52 -4.20 2.71 6.62
CA ASP A 52 -3.86 3.38 7.88
C ASP A 52 -4.66 2.82 9.07
N ARG A 53 -5.91 2.40 8.83
CA ARG A 53 -6.73 1.75 9.87
C ARG A 53 -6.21 0.38 10.32
N LEU A 54 -5.36 -0.26 9.52
CA LEU A 54 -4.67 -1.50 9.88
C LEU A 54 -3.39 -1.24 10.69
N ALA A 55 -2.86 -0.02 10.66
CA ALA A 55 -1.60 0.31 11.32
C ALA A 55 -1.67 0.00 12.82
N GLY A 56 -0.68 -0.75 13.33
CA GLY A 56 -0.64 -1.17 14.72
C GLY A 56 -1.68 -2.20 15.15
N SER A 57 -2.57 -2.67 14.25
CA SER A 57 -3.67 -3.59 14.60
C SER A 57 -3.28 -5.07 14.49
N VAL A 58 -2.24 -5.40 13.73
CA VAL A 58 -1.85 -6.79 13.42
C VAL A 58 -0.34 -6.96 13.60
N ALA A 59 0.06 -7.99 14.38
CA ALA A 59 1.47 -8.34 14.53
C ALA A 59 2.10 -8.77 13.20
N GLY A 60 3.34 -8.32 12.93
CA GLY A 60 4.07 -8.62 11.70
C GLY A 60 3.64 -7.81 10.48
N VAL A 61 2.72 -6.86 10.63
CA VAL A 61 2.31 -5.91 9.59
C VAL A 61 2.88 -4.54 9.91
N GLN A 62 3.69 -4.04 9.01
CA GLN A 62 4.24 -2.68 9.07
C GLN A 62 3.55 -1.84 7.98
N ILE A 63 3.02 -0.69 8.37
CA ILE A 63 2.42 0.27 7.47
C ILE A 63 3.16 1.59 7.64
N THR A 64 3.68 2.10 6.54
CA THR A 64 4.44 3.35 6.51
C THR A 64 3.86 4.23 5.43
N SER A 65 3.30 5.35 5.81
CA SER A 65 2.89 6.39 4.87
C SER A 65 4.12 7.18 4.45
N THR A 66 4.35 7.32 3.15
CA THR A 66 5.45 8.13 2.60
C THR A 66 5.18 9.62 2.79
N SER A 67 3.91 9.98 2.90
CA SER A 67 3.42 11.35 3.05
C SER A 67 2.24 11.40 4.00
N GLY A 68 2.06 12.55 4.68
CA GLY A 68 0.86 12.87 5.45
C GLY A 68 -0.24 13.54 4.61
N GLN A 69 -0.05 13.72 3.31
CA GLN A 69 -1.08 14.31 2.44
C GLN A 69 -2.30 13.40 2.31
N PRO A 70 -3.51 13.96 2.35
CA PRO A 70 -4.73 13.19 2.18
C PRO A 70 -4.77 12.44 0.84
N GLY A 71 -5.07 11.12 0.87
CA GLY A 71 -5.13 10.28 -0.32
C GLY A 71 -3.78 9.72 -0.78
N SER A 72 -2.68 10.01 -0.07
CA SER A 72 -1.35 9.49 -0.38
C SER A 72 -1.24 7.97 -0.24
N VAL A 73 -0.20 7.42 -0.85
CA VAL A 73 0.08 5.98 -0.81
C VAL A 73 0.72 5.61 0.52
N ALA A 74 0.22 4.53 1.12
CA ALA A 74 0.88 3.86 2.23
C ALA A 74 1.53 2.56 1.75
N SER A 75 2.76 2.33 2.18
CA SER A 75 3.48 1.09 1.93
C SER A 75 3.14 0.07 3.01
N VAL A 76 2.67 -1.11 2.61
CA VAL A 76 2.32 -2.19 3.52
C VAL A 76 3.32 -3.33 3.37
N ARG A 77 3.92 -3.75 4.46
CA ARG A 77 4.87 -4.87 4.51
C ARG A 77 4.40 -5.91 5.50
N ILE A 78 4.29 -7.15 5.03
CA ILE A 78 3.97 -8.30 5.90
C ILE A 78 5.23 -9.14 6.06
N ARG A 79 5.78 -9.20 7.29
CA ARG A 79 7.00 -9.95 7.61
C ARG A 79 8.22 -9.49 6.81
N GLY A 80 8.35 -8.17 6.62
CA GLY A 80 9.50 -7.52 6.00
C GLY A 80 9.49 -7.50 4.48
N VAL A 81 10.65 -7.10 3.90
CA VAL A 81 10.87 -6.96 2.45
C VAL A 81 11.11 -8.34 1.83
N GLY A 82 10.43 -8.65 0.76
CA GLY A 82 10.50 -9.95 0.08
C GLY A 82 11.27 -9.96 -1.23
N SER A 83 11.42 -8.80 -1.91
CA SER A 83 12.10 -8.66 -3.20
C SER A 83 12.87 -7.35 -3.29
N ILE A 84 13.85 -7.30 -4.20
CA ILE A 84 14.64 -6.10 -4.52
C ILE A 84 13.97 -5.30 -5.64
N ASN A 85 13.66 -5.93 -6.77
CA ASN A 85 13.10 -5.28 -7.96
C ASN A 85 11.69 -5.75 -8.35
N ALA A 86 11.09 -6.71 -7.61
CA ALA A 86 9.69 -7.05 -7.76
C ALA A 86 8.86 -6.34 -6.66
N SER A 87 7.52 -6.46 -6.73
CA SER A 87 6.64 -5.84 -5.74
C SER A 87 6.86 -6.42 -4.33
N ASN A 88 6.81 -5.56 -3.34
CA ASN A 88 6.79 -5.91 -1.91
C ASN A 88 5.42 -5.69 -1.26
N GLU A 89 4.43 -5.20 -2.03
CA GLU A 89 3.07 -4.99 -1.55
C GLU A 89 2.30 -6.32 -1.44
N PRO A 90 1.43 -6.49 -0.42
CA PRO A 90 0.55 -7.63 -0.33
C PRO A 90 -0.52 -7.61 -1.43
N LEU A 91 -1.08 -8.78 -1.74
CA LEU A 91 -2.27 -8.87 -2.59
C LEU A 91 -3.50 -8.43 -1.79
N TYR A 92 -4.32 -7.57 -2.39
CA TYR A 92 -5.65 -7.24 -1.85
C TYR A 92 -6.73 -8.02 -2.59
N VAL A 93 -7.66 -8.59 -1.80
CA VAL A 93 -8.79 -9.37 -2.31
C VAL A 93 -10.07 -8.83 -1.67
N ILE A 94 -11.00 -8.31 -2.47
CA ILE A 94 -12.30 -7.83 -1.98
C ILE A 94 -13.39 -8.84 -2.35
N ASP A 95 -14.11 -9.36 -1.37
CA ASP A 95 -15.20 -10.34 -1.55
C ASP A 95 -14.81 -11.52 -2.46
N GLY A 96 -13.55 -11.97 -2.33
CA GLY A 96 -12.99 -13.07 -3.11
C GLY A 96 -12.37 -12.70 -4.45
N VAL A 97 -12.35 -11.41 -4.82
CA VAL A 97 -11.81 -10.90 -6.08
C VAL A 97 -10.47 -10.20 -5.85
N PRO A 98 -9.37 -10.64 -6.50
CA PRO A 98 -8.13 -9.88 -6.55
C PRO A 98 -8.34 -8.51 -7.21
N MET A 99 -7.83 -7.46 -6.60
CA MET A 99 -8.00 -6.09 -7.07
C MET A 99 -6.69 -5.39 -7.40
N LEU A 100 -6.78 -4.36 -8.22
CA LEU A 100 -5.69 -3.42 -8.45
C LEU A 100 -5.39 -2.62 -7.17
N ASN A 101 -4.12 -2.46 -6.85
CA ASN A 101 -3.65 -1.71 -5.69
C ASN A 101 -2.40 -0.90 -6.02
N GLY A 102 -1.91 -0.15 -5.02
CA GLY A 102 -0.67 0.60 -5.10
C GLY A 102 -0.84 2.03 -5.60
N ASN A 103 0.27 2.59 -6.05
CA ASN A 103 0.36 3.93 -6.60
C ASN A 103 -0.05 3.92 -8.08
N VAL A 104 -0.96 4.82 -8.44
CA VAL A 104 -1.38 5.05 -9.84
C VAL A 104 -0.97 6.41 -10.37
N SER A 105 -0.19 7.18 -9.59
CA SER A 105 0.39 8.43 -10.07
C SER A 105 1.40 8.16 -11.18
N GLU A 106 1.32 8.96 -12.23
CA GLU A 106 2.20 8.93 -13.39
C GLU A 106 3.26 10.04 -13.31
N PHE A 107 3.02 11.05 -12.48
CA PHE A 107 3.97 12.12 -12.25
C PHE A 107 4.84 11.83 -11.03
N THR A 108 6.15 11.86 -11.23
CA THR A 108 7.15 11.58 -10.18
C THR A 108 7.41 12.80 -9.27
N TYR A 109 6.81 13.94 -9.55
CA TYR A 109 7.04 15.18 -8.78
C TYR A 109 6.44 15.16 -7.37
N ALA A 110 5.50 14.26 -7.12
CA ALA A 110 4.90 14.11 -5.81
C ALA A 110 5.23 12.71 -5.28
N ASP A 111 6.13 12.62 -4.31
CA ASP A 111 6.46 11.36 -3.63
C ASP A 111 5.26 10.76 -2.89
N SER A 112 4.20 11.58 -2.63
CA SER A 112 2.94 11.16 -2.02
C SER A 112 2.17 10.14 -2.85
N GLY A 113 2.27 10.17 -4.18
CA GLY A 113 1.51 9.33 -5.10
C GLY A 113 -0.01 9.41 -4.94
N ASN A 114 -0.73 8.63 -5.75
CA ASN A 114 -2.19 8.50 -5.71
C ASN A 114 -2.58 7.08 -5.35
N SER A 115 -3.22 6.88 -4.19
CA SER A 115 -3.54 5.55 -3.67
C SER A 115 -4.85 5.01 -4.23
N LEU A 116 -4.81 3.84 -4.88
CA LEU A 116 -6.04 3.09 -5.20
C LEU A 116 -6.79 2.60 -3.95
N MET A 117 -6.09 2.39 -2.84
CA MET A 117 -6.74 1.99 -1.59
C MET A 117 -7.53 3.13 -0.95
N ALA A 118 -7.16 4.38 -1.21
CA ALA A 118 -7.93 5.55 -0.76
C ALA A 118 -9.30 5.67 -1.47
N THR A 119 -9.52 4.96 -2.58
CA THR A 119 -10.81 4.94 -3.28
C THR A 119 -11.87 4.07 -2.56
N LEU A 120 -11.46 3.22 -1.61
CA LEU A 120 -12.38 2.37 -0.85
C LEU A 120 -13.00 3.15 0.31
N ASN A 121 -14.32 3.00 0.49
CA ASN A 121 -14.99 3.47 1.70
C ASN A 121 -14.78 2.46 2.82
N SER A 122 -13.99 2.82 3.82
CA SER A 122 -13.69 1.96 4.97
C SER A 122 -14.91 1.61 5.82
N ASN A 123 -15.99 2.40 5.76
CA ASN A 123 -17.23 2.11 6.48
C ASN A 123 -18.05 0.98 5.81
N ASP A 124 -17.81 0.66 4.55
CA ASP A 124 -18.41 -0.49 3.86
C ASP A 124 -17.75 -1.83 4.20
N ILE A 125 -16.63 -1.80 4.95
CA ILE A 125 -15.87 -3.00 5.31
C ILE A 125 -16.50 -3.64 6.55
N GLU A 126 -16.72 -4.94 6.50
CA GLU A 126 -17.16 -5.76 7.62
C GLU A 126 -15.98 -6.33 8.40
N SER A 127 -14.96 -6.83 7.70
CA SER A 127 -13.74 -7.33 8.30
C SER A 127 -12.58 -7.33 7.32
N MET A 128 -11.36 -7.34 7.87
CA MET A 128 -10.13 -7.56 7.13
C MET A 128 -9.37 -8.73 7.72
N THR A 129 -9.03 -9.72 6.89
CA THR A 129 -8.20 -10.85 7.27
C THR A 129 -6.83 -10.71 6.62
N VAL A 130 -5.78 -10.66 7.44
CA VAL A 130 -4.40 -10.62 6.98
C VAL A 130 -3.82 -12.03 7.02
N ILE A 131 -3.50 -12.59 5.86
CA ILE A 131 -2.90 -13.91 5.66
C ILE A 131 -1.39 -13.72 5.53
N LYS A 132 -0.63 -14.35 6.45
CA LYS A 132 0.80 -14.05 6.61
C LYS A 132 1.73 -15.19 6.21
N ASP A 133 1.23 -16.42 6.08
CA ASP A 133 2.04 -17.59 5.77
C ASP A 133 1.73 -18.23 4.42
N ALA A 134 2.66 -19.07 3.93
CA ALA A 134 2.52 -19.72 2.64
C ALA A 134 1.38 -20.74 2.59
N ALA A 135 1.02 -21.39 3.72
CA ALA A 135 -0.04 -22.40 3.73
C ALA A 135 -1.40 -21.80 3.39
N ALA A 136 -1.70 -20.66 3.99
CA ALA A 136 -2.94 -19.96 3.73
C ALA A 136 -2.91 -19.15 2.41
N ALA A 137 -1.74 -18.67 2.01
CA ALA A 137 -1.56 -17.81 0.85
C ALA A 137 -1.33 -18.57 -0.47
N SER A 138 -0.96 -19.87 -0.43
CA SER A 138 -0.57 -20.64 -1.62
C SER A 138 -1.67 -20.75 -2.68
N LEU A 139 -2.95 -20.71 -2.30
CA LEU A 139 -4.05 -20.69 -3.26
C LEU A 139 -4.09 -19.41 -4.12
N TYR A 140 -3.46 -18.33 -3.67
CA TYR A 140 -3.29 -17.10 -4.45
C TYR A 140 -2.00 -17.12 -5.29
N GLY A 141 -1.16 -18.15 -5.09
CA GLY A 141 0.00 -18.50 -5.92
C GLY A 141 1.04 -17.41 -6.01
N SER A 142 1.35 -17.02 -7.23
CA SER A 142 2.40 -16.06 -7.58
C SER A 142 2.13 -14.62 -7.14
N ARG A 143 0.95 -14.31 -6.66
CA ARG A 143 0.57 -12.97 -6.19
C ARG A 143 0.66 -12.82 -4.68
N ALA A 144 0.90 -13.91 -3.95
CA ALA A 144 0.77 -13.97 -2.50
C ALA A 144 2.10 -14.08 -1.74
N ALA A 145 3.22 -13.91 -2.40
CA ALA A 145 4.55 -14.00 -1.78
C ALA A 145 4.74 -13.02 -0.61
N ASN A 146 4.11 -11.85 -0.69
CA ASN A 146 4.18 -10.80 0.31
C ASN A 146 2.96 -10.79 1.27
N GLY A 147 2.19 -11.90 1.29
CA GLY A 147 0.96 -12.02 2.06
C GLY A 147 -0.27 -11.53 1.30
N VAL A 148 -1.44 -11.73 1.92
CA VAL A 148 -2.74 -11.36 1.34
C VAL A 148 -3.58 -10.64 2.38
N ILE A 149 -4.22 -9.55 1.97
CA ILE A 149 -5.21 -8.83 2.77
C ILE A 149 -6.58 -9.08 2.12
N VAL A 150 -7.40 -9.89 2.79
CA VAL A 150 -8.76 -10.19 2.35
C VAL A 150 -9.72 -9.24 3.03
N ILE A 151 -10.42 -8.45 2.24
CA ILE A 151 -11.41 -7.47 2.67
C ILE A 151 -12.80 -8.06 2.42
N THR A 152 -13.56 -8.24 3.48
CA THR A 152 -14.97 -8.62 3.41
C THR A 152 -15.81 -7.38 3.59
N THR A 153 -16.76 -7.16 2.69
CA THR A 153 -17.63 -6.00 2.77
C THR A 153 -18.98 -6.33 3.35
N LYS A 154 -19.67 -5.32 3.87
CA LYS A 154 -21.01 -5.45 4.44
C LYS A 154 -21.97 -6.03 3.42
N LYS A 155 -22.76 -7.03 3.85
CA LYS A 155 -23.79 -7.68 3.05
C LYS A 155 -25.17 -7.40 3.65
N GLY A 156 -26.21 -7.56 2.85
CA GLY A 156 -27.58 -7.45 3.32
C GLY A 156 -27.95 -8.55 4.32
N SER A 157 -28.84 -8.22 5.25
CA SER A 157 -29.41 -9.16 6.21
C SER A 157 -30.89 -9.38 5.94
N ALA A 158 -31.41 -10.58 6.26
CA ALA A 158 -32.85 -10.83 6.17
C ALA A 158 -33.59 -9.99 7.22
N GLY A 159 -34.74 -9.43 6.84
CA GLY A 159 -35.59 -8.63 7.70
C GLY A 159 -36.02 -7.32 7.07
N LYS A 160 -36.69 -6.47 7.88
CA LYS A 160 -37.10 -5.13 7.44
C LYS A 160 -35.90 -4.29 7.05
N THR A 161 -36.07 -3.47 6.02
CA THR A 161 -35.03 -2.54 5.59
C THR A 161 -34.62 -1.62 6.73
N LYS A 162 -33.34 -1.59 7.01
CA LYS A 162 -32.71 -0.68 7.98
C LYS A 162 -31.94 0.36 7.20
N ILE A 163 -32.17 1.64 7.54
CA ILE A 163 -31.44 2.78 6.98
C ILE A 163 -30.52 3.28 8.06
N GLY A 164 -29.24 3.43 7.74
CA GLY A 164 -28.22 4.01 8.59
C GLY A 164 -27.74 5.34 8.01
N VAL A 165 -27.52 6.32 8.87
CA VAL A 165 -26.89 7.59 8.52
C VAL A 165 -25.72 7.79 9.45
N ARG A 166 -24.57 8.14 8.89
CA ARG A 166 -23.35 8.44 9.62
C ARG A 166 -22.79 9.78 9.18
N ALA A 167 -22.32 10.57 10.14
CA ALA A 167 -21.61 11.80 9.88
C ALA A 167 -20.43 11.89 10.86
N ASP A 168 -19.23 12.12 10.33
CA ASP A 168 -18.01 12.25 11.09
C ASP A 168 -17.33 13.58 10.74
N TRP A 169 -16.86 14.31 11.74
CA TRP A 169 -16.05 15.52 11.60
C TRP A 169 -14.81 15.41 12.44
N GLY A 170 -13.73 15.94 11.94
CA GLY A 170 -12.47 15.97 12.66
C GLY A 170 -11.58 17.12 12.24
N MET A 171 -10.59 17.39 13.06
CA MET A 171 -9.52 18.35 12.80
C MET A 171 -8.18 17.64 12.94
N SER A 172 -7.21 18.07 12.14
CA SER A 172 -5.82 17.58 12.21
C SER A 172 -4.87 18.77 12.27
N ASN A 173 -3.76 18.58 12.98
CA ASN A 173 -2.66 19.53 13.04
C ASN A 173 -1.33 18.79 12.96
N MET A 174 -0.24 19.53 12.90
CA MET A 174 1.09 18.95 12.94
C MET A 174 1.30 18.25 14.29
N ALA A 175 1.53 16.93 14.26
CA ALA A 175 1.64 16.10 15.47
C ALA A 175 2.95 16.34 16.23
N ILE A 176 4.05 16.56 15.48
CA ILE A 176 5.40 16.79 16.03
C ILE A 176 6.00 17.89 15.19
N ASP A 177 6.53 18.92 15.86
CA ASP A 177 7.33 19.92 15.17
C ASP A 177 8.57 19.23 14.55
N TYR A 178 8.97 19.71 13.39
CA TYR A 178 10.14 19.17 12.72
C TYR A 178 11.36 19.31 13.68
N ARG A 179 12.34 19.88 13.52
CA ARG A 179 13.46 20.10 14.47
C ARG A 179 13.25 21.44 15.18
N PRO A 180 13.90 21.68 16.32
CA PRO A 180 14.02 23.03 16.80
C PRO A 180 14.64 23.91 15.71
N ILE A 181 13.89 24.90 15.24
CA ILE A 181 14.29 25.82 14.19
C ILE A 181 14.64 27.13 14.88
N LEU A 182 15.75 27.75 14.43
CA LEU A 182 16.17 29.05 14.93
C LEU A 182 15.13 30.12 14.52
N ASP A 183 14.73 30.94 15.45
CA ASP A 183 14.02 32.17 15.10
C ASP A 183 14.96 33.17 14.39
N GLY A 184 14.39 34.26 13.87
CA GLY A 184 15.14 35.22 13.09
C GLY A 184 16.28 35.87 13.87
N LYS A 185 16.11 36.11 15.18
CA LYS A 185 17.14 36.72 16.05
C LYS A 185 18.27 35.74 16.31
N GLN A 186 17.96 34.53 16.72
CA GLN A 186 18.93 33.47 16.95
C GLN A 186 19.75 33.14 15.67
N ARG A 187 19.05 33.10 14.50
CA ARG A 187 19.75 32.91 13.23
C ARG A 187 20.71 34.04 12.93
N ARG A 188 20.31 35.29 13.19
CA ARG A 188 21.14 36.49 13.01
C ARG A 188 22.41 36.40 13.89
N GLU A 189 22.27 36.05 15.15
CA GLU A 189 23.39 35.89 16.08
C GLU A 189 24.39 34.82 15.62
N ILE A 190 23.92 33.67 15.19
CA ILE A 190 24.77 32.56 14.70
C ILE A 190 25.49 32.95 13.41
N LEU A 191 24.78 33.60 12.47
CA LEU A 191 25.40 34.08 11.23
C LEU A 191 26.43 35.14 11.48
N HIS A 192 26.19 36.09 12.41
CA HIS A 192 27.14 37.09 12.81
C HIS A 192 28.44 36.44 13.31
N LEU A 193 28.30 35.46 14.24
CA LEU A 193 29.45 34.70 14.74
C LEU A 193 30.17 33.94 13.61
N GLY A 194 29.40 33.36 12.67
CA GLY A 194 29.96 32.68 11.49
C GLY A 194 30.79 33.61 10.61
N PHE A 195 30.30 34.82 10.30
CA PHE A 195 31.04 35.83 9.54
C PHE A 195 32.28 36.32 10.29
N GLU A 196 32.17 36.52 11.59
CA GLU A 196 33.31 36.92 12.43
C GLU A 196 34.39 35.83 12.44
N ASN A 197 34.04 34.56 12.62
CA ASN A 197 34.94 33.44 12.58
C ASN A 197 35.59 33.25 11.19
N TYR A 198 34.81 33.37 10.11
CA TYR A 198 35.32 33.33 8.74
C TYR A 198 36.39 34.43 8.51
N ALA A 199 36.08 35.65 8.95
CA ALA A 199 37.04 36.76 8.84
C ALA A 199 38.35 36.51 9.64
N LYS A 200 38.23 36.00 10.86
CA LYS A 200 39.40 35.71 11.71
C LYS A 200 40.22 34.53 11.19
N TYR A 201 39.59 33.41 10.93
CA TYR A 201 40.31 32.13 10.70
C TYR A 201 40.59 31.86 9.23
N THR A 202 39.80 32.43 8.29
CA THR A 202 39.99 32.21 6.85
C THR A 202 40.66 33.39 6.18
N LEU A 203 40.29 34.64 6.54
CA LEU A 203 40.84 35.84 5.93
C LEU A 203 42.01 36.41 6.70
N GLY A 204 42.25 35.95 7.94
CA GLY A 204 43.34 36.44 8.77
C GLY A 204 43.17 37.87 9.33
N TYR A 205 41.92 38.33 9.41
CA TYR A 205 41.62 39.67 9.94
C TYR A 205 41.76 39.72 11.44
N ASP A 206 42.11 40.89 11.95
CA ASP A 206 42.08 41.16 13.40
C ASP A 206 40.64 41.22 13.92
N ALA A 207 40.46 41.33 15.24
CA ALA A 207 39.16 41.31 15.87
C ALA A 207 38.26 42.48 15.44
N GLU A 208 38.81 43.66 15.22
CA GLU A 208 38.08 44.86 14.82
C GLU A 208 37.62 44.74 13.36
N GLN A 209 38.50 44.33 12.46
CA GLN A 209 38.21 44.09 11.05
C GLN A 209 37.19 42.94 10.90
N ALA A 210 37.30 41.89 11.70
CA ALA A 210 36.36 40.76 11.66
C ALA A 210 34.95 41.18 12.12
N ALA A 211 34.86 41.94 13.22
CA ALA A 211 33.57 42.47 13.67
C ALA A 211 32.93 43.45 12.64
N ALA A 212 33.77 44.30 12.03
CA ALA A 212 33.29 45.21 10.98
C ALA A 212 32.73 44.44 9.76
N LEU A 213 33.41 43.37 9.32
CA LEU A 213 32.92 42.51 8.23
C LEU A 213 31.60 41.80 8.61
N ALA A 214 31.55 41.24 9.82
CA ALA A 214 30.38 40.57 10.33
C ALA A 214 29.15 41.52 10.39
N ASN A 215 29.32 42.71 10.93
CA ASN A 215 28.28 43.74 11.01
C ASN A 215 27.81 44.18 9.62
N LYS A 216 28.71 44.30 8.65
CA LYS A 216 28.33 44.62 7.27
C LYS A 216 27.51 43.51 6.63
N ASN A 217 27.95 42.25 6.73
CA ASN A 217 27.35 41.12 6.05
C ASN A 217 26.04 40.70 6.72
N ILE A 218 25.86 40.85 8.02
CA ILE A 218 24.69 40.40 8.74
C ILE A 218 23.44 41.16 8.28
N ASP A 219 23.54 42.43 7.95
CA ASP A 219 22.44 43.24 7.47
C ASP A 219 22.04 42.89 5.99
N GLU A 220 22.96 42.30 5.26
CA GLU A 220 22.70 41.79 3.92
C GLU A 220 22.00 40.39 3.96
N TYR A 221 22.52 39.48 4.80
CA TYR A 221 22.10 38.07 4.80
C TYR A 221 21.00 37.71 5.80
N ALA A 222 20.77 38.50 6.84
CA ALA A 222 19.81 38.24 7.89
C ALA A 222 19.15 39.54 8.43
N ALA A 223 18.94 40.52 7.57
CA ALA A 223 18.18 41.71 7.91
C ALA A 223 16.78 41.35 8.39
N GLU A 224 16.25 42.12 9.32
CA GLU A 224 14.86 42.00 9.72
C GLU A 224 13.98 42.55 8.59
N PRO A 225 13.03 41.76 8.07
CA PRO A 225 12.12 42.21 7.01
C PRO A 225 11.20 43.36 7.49
N TRP A 226 10.65 44.11 6.57
CA TRP A 226 9.70 45.20 6.82
C TRP A 226 8.49 44.74 7.67
N SER A 227 8.07 43.46 7.52
CA SER A 227 6.97 42.84 8.27
C SER A 227 7.40 42.15 9.58
N GLY A 228 8.68 42.26 9.97
CA GLY A 228 9.28 41.43 11.00
C GLY A 228 9.71 40.03 10.51
N TYR A 229 10.39 39.26 11.35
CA TYR A 229 10.81 37.91 10.98
C TYR A 229 9.61 37.01 10.72
N THR A 230 9.69 36.23 9.65
CA THR A 230 8.61 35.33 9.21
C THR A 230 8.66 34.01 9.96
N ASP A 231 7.57 33.60 10.59
CA ASP A 231 7.36 32.23 11.00
C ASP A 231 6.78 31.42 9.82
N TRP A 232 7.63 30.65 9.16
CA TRP A 232 7.23 29.87 8.00
C TRP A 232 6.30 28.72 8.32
N LYS A 233 6.20 28.31 9.60
CA LYS A 233 5.21 27.34 10.04
C LYS A 233 3.80 27.91 9.91
N ASP A 234 3.58 29.10 10.40
CA ASP A 234 2.27 29.77 10.33
C ASP A 234 1.86 30.14 8.89
N VAL A 235 2.85 30.35 8.02
CA VAL A 235 2.61 30.72 6.61
C VAL A 235 2.27 29.51 5.75
N LEU A 236 2.93 28.36 5.94
CA LEU A 236 2.85 27.18 5.07
C LEU A 236 1.90 26.11 5.58
N PHE A 237 1.56 26.11 6.87
CA PHE A 237 0.73 25.09 7.48
C PHE A 237 -0.55 25.69 8.07
N ARG A 238 -1.58 24.86 8.13
CA ARG A 238 -2.90 25.18 8.70
C ARG A 238 -3.42 24.01 9.53
N ASN A 239 -4.47 24.24 10.27
CA ASN A 239 -5.26 23.14 10.80
C ASN A 239 -6.05 22.51 9.66
N GLY A 240 -5.86 21.23 9.46
CA GLY A 240 -6.62 20.44 8.50
C GLY A 240 -8.00 20.09 9.02
N SER A 241 -8.92 19.76 8.11
CA SER A 241 -10.29 19.35 8.43
C SER A 241 -10.63 18.03 7.77
N HIS A 242 -11.51 17.26 8.43
CA HIS A 242 -12.05 16.02 7.91
C HIS A 242 -13.57 16.00 8.06
N GLN A 243 -14.26 15.62 6.99
CA GLN A 243 -15.71 15.48 6.94
C GLN A 243 -16.07 14.21 6.19
N ASN A 244 -16.95 13.39 6.75
CA ASN A 244 -17.47 12.21 6.08
C ASN A 244 -18.97 12.09 6.34
N TYR A 245 -19.75 11.89 5.30
CA TYR A 245 -21.19 11.69 5.35
C TYR A 245 -21.55 10.42 4.60
N GLU A 246 -22.32 9.57 5.23
CA GLU A 246 -22.73 8.28 4.65
C GLU A 246 -24.21 8.02 4.92
N VAL A 247 -24.88 7.50 3.90
CA VAL A 247 -26.21 6.90 4.01
C VAL A 247 -26.12 5.49 3.49
N ASN A 248 -26.61 4.52 4.26
CA ASN A 248 -26.69 3.14 3.83
C ASN A 248 -28.06 2.54 4.08
N ALA A 249 -28.41 1.52 3.31
CA ALA A 249 -29.63 0.75 3.47
C ALA A 249 -29.34 -0.73 3.29
N GLN A 250 -29.85 -1.56 4.19
CA GLN A 250 -29.73 -3.01 4.12
C GLN A 250 -31.06 -3.68 4.49
N GLY A 251 -31.36 -4.78 3.83
CA GLY A 251 -32.59 -5.50 4.11
C GLY A 251 -32.80 -6.68 3.16
N GLY A 252 -34.00 -7.21 3.17
CA GLY A 252 -34.42 -8.30 2.30
C GLY A 252 -35.17 -9.39 3.02
N ASN A 253 -35.22 -10.54 2.42
CA ASN A 253 -35.84 -11.74 2.96
C ASN A 253 -34.84 -12.92 2.96
N GLU A 254 -35.30 -14.11 3.29
CA GLU A 254 -34.43 -15.30 3.30
C GLU A 254 -33.81 -15.63 1.94
N LYS A 255 -34.50 -15.28 0.85
CA LYS A 255 -34.03 -15.56 -0.53
C LYS A 255 -33.24 -14.42 -1.13
N THR A 256 -33.62 -13.15 -0.89
CA THR A 256 -32.97 -12.00 -1.51
C THR A 256 -32.59 -11.00 -0.44
N ARG A 257 -31.33 -10.59 -0.43
CA ARG A 257 -30.77 -9.61 0.52
C ARG A 257 -29.99 -8.58 -0.26
N PHE A 258 -30.02 -7.35 0.22
CA PHE A 258 -29.28 -6.26 -0.39
C PHE A 258 -28.62 -5.36 0.65
N TYR A 259 -27.51 -4.77 0.26
CA TYR A 259 -26.84 -3.67 0.95
C TYR A 259 -26.51 -2.60 -0.10
N THR A 260 -26.75 -1.34 0.21
CA THR A 260 -26.34 -0.21 -0.62
C THR A 260 -25.85 0.93 0.28
N SER A 261 -24.83 1.66 -0.17
CA SER A 261 -24.29 2.83 0.52
C SER A 261 -23.94 3.93 -0.47
N PHE A 262 -24.04 5.17 0.00
CA PHE A 262 -23.51 6.36 -0.67
C PHE A 262 -22.73 7.15 0.38
N ALA A 263 -21.50 7.53 0.06
CA ALA A 263 -20.63 8.27 0.94
C ALA A 263 -19.96 9.43 0.22
N TYR A 264 -19.84 10.55 0.93
CA TYR A 264 -19.03 11.69 0.56
C TYR A 264 -17.98 11.94 1.65
N THR A 265 -16.74 12.08 1.26
CA THR A 265 -15.62 12.35 2.15
C THR A 265 -14.85 13.56 1.63
N LYS A 266 -14.56 14.54 2.47
CA LYS A 266 -13.66 15.66 2.19
C LYS A 266 -12.64 15.75 3.30
N GLN A 267 -11.37 15.85 2.94
CA GLN A 267 -10.28 16.13 3.87
C GLN A 267 -9.40 17.22 3.32
N GLU A 268 -9.16 18.24 4.12
CA GLU A 268 -8.15 19.26 3.89
C GLU A 268 -6.92 18.90 4.71
N GLY A 269 -5.76 18.87 4.06
CA GLY A 269 -4.49 18.58 4.73
C GLY A 269 -3.97 19.75 5.55
N ILE A 270 -2.92 19.51 6.30
CA ILE A 270 -2.26 20.54 7.12
C ILE A 270 -1.40 21.51 6.32
N THR A 271 -1.06 21.19 5.07
CA THR A 271 -0.44 22.14 4.13
C THR A 271 -1.51 22.85 3.33
N ASN A 272 -1.26 24.11 2.92
CA ASN A 272 -2.31 25.00 2.40
C ASN A 272 -3.12 24.44 1.23
N VAL A 273 -2.48 23.75 0.28
CA VAL A 273 -3.11 23.30 -0.98
C VAL A 273 -3.56 21.86 -0.93
N SER A 274 -2.99 21.04 -0.01
CA SER A 274 -3.27 19.63 0.01
C SER A 274 -4.71 19.32 0.43
N GLY A 275 -5.34 18.42 -0.30
CA GLY A 275 -6.72 18.02 -0.02
C GLY A 275 -7.16 16.81 -0.82
N TYR A 276 -8.21 16.16 -0.33
CA TYR A 276 -8.80 14.97 -0.93
C TYR A 276 -10.32 15.01 -0.82
N GLU A 277 -10.98 14.69 -1.90
CA GLU A 277 -12.44 14.62 -1.98
C GLU A 277 -12.85 13.32 -2.66
N ARG A 278 -13.87 12.64 -2.14
CA ARG A 278 -14.32 11.35 -2.66
C ARG A 278 -15.82 11.18 -2.55
N PHE A 279 -16.43 10.73 -3.65
CA PHE A 279 -17.78 10.17 -3.70
C PHE A 279 -17.71 8.68 -3.95
N THR A 280 -18.43 7.89 -3.19
CA THR A 280 -18.48 6.43 -3.35
C THR A 280 -19.93 5.96 -3.32
N GLY A 281 -20.31 5.13 -4.28
CA GLY A 281 -21.57 4.41 -4.30
C GLY A 281 -21.31 2.91 -4.35
N ARG A 282 -22.04 2.13 -3.56
CA ARG A 282 -21.92 0.67 -3.49
C ARG A 282 -23.27 0.00 -3.48
N ALA A 283 -23.37 -1.16 -4.15
CA ALA A 283 -24.53 -2.04 -4.14
C ALA A 283 -24.08 -3.49 -4.10
N ASN A 284 -24.61 -4.26 -3.15
CA ASN A 284 -24.42 -5.71 -3.03
C ASN A 284 -25.78 -6.36 -3.00
N VAL A 285 -25.98 -7.37 -3.82
CA VAL A 285 -27.21 -8.15 -3.88
C VAL A 285 -26.87 -9.64 -3.83
N THR A 286 -27.55 -10.37 -2.98
CA THR A 286 -27.45 -11.81 -2.88
C THR A 286 -28.83 -12.41 -3.07
N HIS A 287 -28.97 -13.36 -4.02
CA HIS A 287 -30.22 -14.09 -4.24
C HIS A 287 -29.96 -15.59 -4.16
N GLN A 288 -30.71 -16.28 -3.32
CA GLN A 288 -30.57 -17.70 -3.09
C GLN A 288 -31.86 -18.44 -3.41
N THR A 289 -31.75 -19.43 -4.26
CA THR A 289 -32.79 -20.47 -4.49
C THR A 289 -32.36 -21.76 -3.77
N ASP A 290 -33.16 -22.82 -3.90
CA ASP A 290 -32.82 -24.11 -3.28
C ASP A 290 -31.46 -24.67 -3.76
N LYS A 291 -31.06 -24.38 -4.99
CA LYS A 291 -29.87 -24.95 -5.63
C LYS A 291 -28.85 -23.92 -6.11
N VAL A 292 -29.25 -22.66 -6.24
CA VAL A 292 -28.37 -21.62 -6.84
C VAL A 292 -28.27 -20.42 -5.91
N LEU A 293 -27.04 -20.01 -5.61
CA LEU A 293 -26.71 -18.74 -4.96
C LEU A 293 -26.13 -17.79 -6.01
N LEU A 294 -26.77 -16.64 -6.19
CA LEU A 294 -26.27 -15.54 -7.03
C LEU A 294 -25.80 -14.40 -6.15
N GLU A 295 -24.61 -13.89 -6.42
CA GLU A 295 -24.03 -12.75 -5.76
C GLU A 295 -23.61 -11.72 -6.81
N ALA A 296 -23.99 -10.47 -6.61
CA ALA A 296 -23.59 -9.36 -7.46
C ALA A 296 -23.14 -8.19 -6.58
N ASN A 297 -21.96 -7.67 -6.86
CA ASN A 297 -21.36 -6.54 -6.16
C ASN A 297 -20.94 -5.49 -7.19
N ALA A 298 -21.21 -4.23 -6.90
CA ALA A 298 -20.74 -3.10 -7.69
C ALA A 298 -20.34 -1.95 -6.78
N MET A 299 -19.21 -1.32 -7.07
CA MET A 299 -18.72 -0.12 -6.41
C MET A 299 -18.26 0.86 -7.50
N TYR A 300 -18.65 2.11 -7.35
CA TYR A 300 -18.12 3.21 -8.13
C TYR A 300 -17.58 4.29 -7.20
N THR A 301 -16.40 4.79 -7.52
CA THR A 301 -15.76 5.88 -6.79
C THR A 301 -15.24 6.93 -7.76
N ASN A 302 -15.53 8.20 -7.46
CA ASN A 302 -14.86 9.35 -8.02
C ASN A 302 -14.09 10.05 -6.89
N SER A 303 -12.79 10.27 -7.08
CA SER A 303 -11.98 11.02 -6.10
C SER A 303 -11.10 12.04 -6.80
N THR A 304 -10.89 13.16 -6.10
CA THR A 304 -9.97 14.21 -6.52
C THR A 304 -8.99 14.50 -5.39
N GLN A 305 -7.71 14.52 -5.71
CA GLN A 305 -6.62 14.86 -4.83
C GLN A 305 -5.90 16.10 -5.35
N ASN A 306 -5.73 17.10 -4.49
CA ASN A 306 -4.81 18.22 -4.73
C ASN A 306 -3.52 17.90 -3.98
N VAL A 307 -2.41 17.95 -4.69
CA VAL A 307 -1.12 17.45 -4.22
C VAL A 307 -0.11 18.61 -4.14
N ASN A 308 0.57 18.72 -3.00
CA ASN A 308 1.75 19.56 -2.88
C ASN A 308 3.00 18.80 -3.31
N ASN A 309 3.99 19.50 -3.81
CA ASN A 309 5.32 18.95 -4.00
C ASN A 309 5.90 18.52 -2.66
N GLU A 310 6.62 17.41 -2.65
CA GLU A 310 7.25 16.83 -1.46
C GLU A 310 8.69 16.37 -1.75
N GLY A 311 9.29 15.70 -0.77
CA GLY A 311 10.62 15.15 -0.89
C GLY A 311 11.68 16.24 -1.02
N THR A 312 12.55 16.07 -2.00
CA THR A 312 13.67 16.98 -2.27
C THR A 312 13.31 18.21 -3.09
N SER A 313 12.04 18.39 -3.44
CA SER A 313 11.58 19.61 -4.12
C SER A 313 11.77 20.82 -3.21
N PHE A 314 12.57 21.79 -3.66
CA PHE A 314 12.90 22.96 -2.83
C PHE A 314 11.72 23.89 -2.59
N ALA A 315 10.64 23.79 -3.32
CA ALA A 315 9.42 24.55 -3.09
C ALA A 315 8.36 23.76 -2.29
N SER A 316 8.71 22.57 -1.75
CA SER A 316 7.77 21.84 -0.89
C SER A 316 7.60 22.56 0.45
N PRO A 317 6.39 22.61 1.03
CA PRO A 317 6.14 23.27 2.33
C PRO A 317 7.07 22.79 3.43
N ILE A 318 7.34 21.49 3.50
CA ILE A 318 8.20 20.89 4.54
C ILE A 318 9.65 21.31 4.34
N MET A 319 10.19 21.27 3.12
CA MET A 319 11.55 21.72 2.83
C MET A 319 11.70 23.22 3.05
N CYS A 320 10.71 24.01 2.66
CA CYS A 320 10.74 25.46 2.92
C CYS A 320 10.79 25.74 4.43
N TYR A 321 9.90 25.16 5.20
CA TYR A 321 9.87 25.33 6.65
C TYR A 321 11.15 24.83 7.32
N ALA A 322 11.61 23.61 6.96
CA ALA A 322 12.68 22.93 7.66
C ALA A 322 14.10 23.44 7.32
N MET A 323 14.33 23.91 6.07
CA MET A 323 15.70 24.06 5.56
C MET A 323 15.93 25.27 4.67
N THR A 324 14.97 25.68 3.84
CA THR A 324 15.24 26.56 2.69
C THR A 324 14.68 27.97 2.83
N ALA A 325 13.55 28.15 3.54
CA ALA A 325 12.97 29.48 3.76
C ALA A 325 13.56 30.12 5.03
N SER A 326 14.34 31.18 4.84
CA SER A 326 14.92 31.94 5.95
C SER A 326 13.84 32.75 6.68
N PRO A 327 13.89 32.88 8.02
CA PRO A 327 13.06 33.85 8.74
C PRO A 327 13.21 35.30 8.29
N SER A 328 14.34 35.63 7.63
CA SER A 328 14.61 36.96 7.05
C SER A 328 13.97 37.15 5.67
N THR A 329 13.32 36.13 5.11
CA THR A 329 12.54 36.23 3.87
C THR A 329 11.05 36.34 4.20
N TYR A 330 10.26 36.90 3.30
CA TYR A 330 8.85 37.20 3.51
C TYR A 330 8.06 36.91 2.23
N PRO A 331 6.76 36.49 2.35
CA PRO A 331 5.97 36.10 1.19
C PRO A 331 5.55 37.30 0.33
N TYR A 332 5.34 38.50 0.91
CA TYR A 332 4.81 39.67 0.22
C TYR A 332 5.67 40.89 0.47
N ASN A 333 5.87 41.73 -0.54
CA ASN A 333 6.43 43.06 -0.44
C ASN A 333 5.43 44.03 0.24
N GLU A 334 5.88 45.24 0.59
CA GLU A 334 5.02 46.29 1.20
C GLU A 334 3.81 46.66 0.31
N ASP A 335 3.96 46.59 -1.00
CA ASP A 335 2.91 46.86 -1.98
C ASP A 335 1.93 45.68 -2.18
N GLY A 336 2.10 44.57 -1.46
CA GLY A 336 1.29 43.37 -1.56
C GLY A 336 1.66 42.44 -2.74
N SER A 337 2.67 42.76 -3.53
CA SER A 337 3.19 41.85 -4.56
C SER A 337 4.00 40.72 -3.92
N PHE A 338 4.16 39.59 -4.65
CA PHE A 338 4.98 38.48 -4.14
C PHE A 338 6.46 38.86 -4.11
N SER A 339 7.09 38.59 -2.97
CA SER A 339 8.53 38.78 -2.84
C SER A 339 9.32 37.81 -3.68
N SER A 340 10.40 38.25 -4.32
CA SER A 340 11.39 37.41 -5.01
C SER A 340 12.67 37.16 -4.20
N ASN A 341 12.72 37.64 -2.94
CA ASN A 341 13.90 37.51 -2.10
C ASN A 341 13.98 36.15 -1.41
N PHE A 342 14.23 35.11 -2.20
CA PHE A 342 14.42 33.72 -1.74
C PHE A 342 15.72 33.14 -2.32
N PRO A 343 16.89 33.56 -1.82
CA PRO A 343 18.19 33.16 -2.40
C PRO A 343 18.43 31.66 -2.37
N ALA A 344 18.02 30.96 -1.31
CA ALA A 344 18.15 29.50 -1.21
C ALA A 344 17.18 28.73 -2.12
N LEU A 345 16.18 29.40 -2.69
CA LEU A 345 15.16 28.84 -3.56
C LEU A 345 15.25 29.41 -5.01
N ASN A 346 16.36 29.98 -5.39
CA ASN A 346 16.55 30.65 -6.69
C ASN A 346 15.45 31.68 -7.02
N GLY A 347 14.96 32.38 -5.99
CA GLY A 347 13.87 33.36 -6.08
C GLY A 347 12.45 32.75 -6.10
N ALA A 348 12.32 31.46 -5.89
CA ALA A 348 11.01 30.80 -5.82
C ALA A 348 10.31 31.11 -4.50
N ASN A 349 9.23 31.90 -4.56
CA ASN A 349 8.37 32.17 -3.43
C ASN A 349 7.37 31.02 -3.26
N PRO A 350 7.37 30.28 -2.13
CA PRO A 350 6.48 29.13 -1.96
C PRO A 350 5.00 29.52 -2.03
N ILE A 351 4.62 30.70 -1.51
CA ILE A 351 3.22 31.16 -1.55
C ILE A 351 2.80 31.57 -2.95
N GLN A 352 3.69 32.17 -3.74
CA GLN A 352 3.45 32.45 -5.14
C GLN A 352 3.25 31.15 -5.94
N THR A 353 4.09 30.16 -5.68
CA THR A 353 3.99 28.83 -6.30
C THR A 353 2.65 28.15 -5.95
N GLU A 354 2.26 28.13 -4.68
CA GLU A 354 0.98 27.57 -4.25
C GLU A 354 -0.25 28.32 -4.82
N THR A 355 -0.12 29.61 -5.07
CA THR A 355 -1.22 30.44 -5.60
C THR A 355 -1.45 30.22 -7.09
N TYR A 356 -0.38 30.05 -7.86
CA TYR A 356 -0.45 30.03 -9.33
C TYR A 356 -0.38 28.62 -9.92
N ASN A 357 0.37 27.74 -9.28
CA ASN A 357 0.54 26.37 -9.76
C ASN A 357 -0.51 25.43 -9.15
N TYR A 358 -0.80 24.35 -9.83
CA TYR A 358 -1.54 23.25 -9.24
C TYR A 358 -1.05 21.89 -9.73
N ASN A 359 -1.20 20.89 -8.88
CA ASN A 359 -1.09 19.48 -9.19
C ASN A 359 -2.37 18.79 -8.69
N ARG A 360 -3.15 18.23 -9.63
CA ARG A 360 -4.44 17.62 -9.33
C ARG A 360 -4.58 16.28 -10.02
N ALA A 361 -4.95 15.26 -9.25
CA ALA A 361 -5.28 13.93 -9.72
C ALA A 361 -6.76 13.65 -9.52
N THR A 362 -7.43 13.12 -10.54
CA THR A 362 -8.82 12.65 -10.45
C THR A 362 -8.85 11.17 -10.83
N ILE A 363 -9.39 10.35 -9.92
CA ILE A 363 -9.53 8.91 -10.11
C ILE A 363 -11.02 8.56 -10.24
N ASN A 364 -11.37 7.88 -11.34
CA ASN A 364 -12.65 7.22 -11.50
C ASN A 364 -12.42 5.71 -11.43
N ARG A 365 -13.04 5.02 -10.48
CA ARG A 365 -12.89 3.59 -10.31
C ARG A 365 -14.23 2.88 -10.32
N PHE A 366 -14.32 1.79 -11.06
CA PHE A 366 -15.42 0.84 -11.03
C PHE A 366 -14.89 -0.55 -10.67
N LEU A 367 -15.43 -1.14 -9.62
CA LEU A 367 -15.18 -2.52 -9.22
C LEU A 367 -16.50 -3.26 -9.24
N GLY A 368 -16.64 -4.22 -10.15
CA GLY A 368 -17.83 -5.04 -10.29
C GLY A 368 -17.50 -6.52 -10.22
N SER A 369 -18.36 -7.32 -9.59
CA SER A 369 -18.25 -8.78 -9.60
C SER A 369 -19.62 -9.44 -9.61
N MET A 370 -19.69 -10.57 -10.29
CA MET A 370 -20.87 -11.46 -10.30
C MET A 370 -20.40 -12.89 -10.06
N ALA A 371 -21.12 -13.62 -9.22
CA ALA A 371 -20.85 -15.02 -8.97
C ALA A 371 -22.15 -15.82 -8.93
N ALA A 372 -22.10 -17.03 -9.46
CA ALA A 372 -23.17 -18.02 -9.40
C ALA A 372 -22.59 -19.31 -8.79
N THR A 373 -23.16 -19.77 -7.68
CA THR A 373 -22.81 -21.05 -7.05
C THR A 373 -23.96 -22.01 -7.20
N TRP A 374 -23.76 -23.09 -7.94
CA TRP A 374 -24.72 -24.16 -8.13
C TRP A 374 -24.42 -25.36 -7.21
N THR A 375 -25.37 -25.71 -6.37
CA THR A 375 -25.34 -26.92 -5.56
C THR A 375 -25.82 -28.10 -6.43
N ILE A 376 -24.84 -28.85 -6.98
CA ILE A 376 -25.09 -30.02 -7.84
C ILE A 376 -25.65 -31.14 -7.00
N TRP A 377 -24.95 -31.47 -5.90
CA TRP A 377 -25.37 -32.35 -4.81
C TRP A 377 -25.09 -31.65 -3.49
N ASP A 378 -25.65 -32.11 -2.39
CA ASP A 378 -25.48 -31.50 -1.07
C ASP A 378 -24.01 -31.27 -0.69
N ASN A 379 -23.12 -32.14 -1.18
CA ASN A 379 -21.70 -32.11 -0.90
C ASN A 379 -20.85 -31.51 -2.04
N LEU A 380 -21.43 -31.24 -3.22
CA LEU A 380 -20.68 -30.80 -4.41
C LEU A 380 -21.28 -29.51 -4.96
N LYS A 381 -20.44 -28.46 -5.03
CA LYS A 381 -20.84 -27.14 -5.54
C LYS A 381 -19.91 -26.70 -6.65
N LEU A 382 -20.48 -26.14 -7.70
CA LEU A 382 -19.77 -25.45 -8.76
C LEU A 382 -20.00 -23.94 -8.62
N LYS A 383 -18.94 -23.17 -8.55
CA LYS A 383 -18.97 -21.70 -8.55
C LYS A 383 -18.31 -21.17 -9.82
N GLU A 384 -19.02 -20.27 -10.51
CA GLU A 384 -18.49 -19.43 -11.57
C GLU A 384 -18.53 -17.98 -11.12
N ALA A 385 -17.42 -17.27 -11.28
CA ALA A 385 -17.33 -15.86 -10.95
C ALA A 385 -16.57 -15.09 -12.03
N ILE A 386 -17.04 -13.85 -12.26
CA ILE A 386 -16.40 -12.87 -13.12
C ILE A 386 -16.29 -11.56 -12.38
N SER A 387 -15.17 -10.86 -12.53
CA SER A 387 -14.98 -9.53 -11.96
C SER A 387 -14.21 -8.62 -12.89
N TYR A 388 -14.51 -7.33 -12.80
CA TYR A 388 -13.82 -6.30 -13.54
C TYR A 388 -13.48 -5.12 -12.61
N ASP A 389 -12.20 -4.80 -12.50
CA ASP A 389 -11.68 -3.63 -11.80
C ASP A 389 -11.14 -2.66 -12.85
N PHE A 390 -11.82 -1.54 -13.00
CA PHE A 390 -11.44 -0.48 -13.93
C PHE A 390 -11.06 0.78 -13.15
N ASN A 391 -9.91 1.33 -13.47
CA ASN A 391 -9.42 2.57 -12.93
C ASN A 391 -9.00 3.50 -14.06
N GLN A 392 -9.50 4.74 -14.03
CA GLN A 392 -9.05 5.85 -14.86
C GLN A 392 -8.42 6.89 -13.94
N ASN A 393 -7.13 7.12 -14.10
CA ASN A 393 -6.41 8.21 -13.47
C ASN A 393 -6.18 9.34 -14.46
N ASN A 394 -6.54 10.57 -14.09
CA ASN A 394 -6.36 11.78 -14.89
C ASN A 394 -5.63 12.81 -14.03
N GLU A 395 -4.35 12.97 -14.28
CA GLU A 395 -3.49 13.92 -13.59
C GLU A 395 -3.24 15.15 -14.45
N ARG A 396 -3.19 16.32 -13.79
CA ARG A 396 -2.97 17.61 -14.40
C ARG A 396 -1.98 18.41 -13.57
N ILE A 397 -0.93 18.90 -14.20
CA ILE A 397 0.03 19.81 -13.61
C ILE A 397 0.02 21.11 -14.41
N TRP A 398 -0.07 22.22 -13.73
CA TRP A 398 0.10 23.56 -14.27
C TRP A 398 1.20 24.30 -13.54
N TRP A 399 2.20 24.73 -14.26
CA TRP A 399 3.20 25.68 -13.82
C TRP A 399 2.96 27.00 -14.56
N ASP A 400 2.42 27.95 -13.83
CA ASP A 400 2.03 29.25 -14.37
C ASP A 400 3.26 30.07 -14.81
N PRO A 401 3.22 30.81 -15.93
CA PRO A 401 4.33 31.65 -16.35
C PRO A 401 4.80 32.66 -15.30
N ARG A 402 3.93 33.06 -14.39
CA ARG A 402 4.24 33.98 -13.29
C ARG A 402 5.00 33.32 -12.16
N SER A 403 4.90 32.01 -12.03
CA SER A 403 5.65 31.25 -11.02
C SER A 403 7.10 31.04 -11.44
N ASN A 404 7.97 30.77 -10.48
CA ASN A 404 9.35 30.44 -10.76
C ASN A 404 9.50 29.17 -11.61
N ASP A 405 8.63 28.19 -11.39
CA ASP A 405 8.65 26.90 -12.10
C ASP A 405 8.25 27.05 -13.58
N GLY A 406 7.28 27.91 -13.87
CA GLY A 406 6.76 28.10 -15.23
C GLY A 406 7.49 29.18 -16.05
N ARG A 407 8.25 30.06 -15.40
CA ARG A 407 8.81 31.27 -16.06
C ARG A 407 9.72 30.93 -17.23
N SER A 408 10.64 29.98 -17.08
CA SER A 408 11.63 29.64 -18.10
C SER A 408 11.01 29.06 -19.38
N SER A 409 9.86 28.42 -19.26
CA SER A 409 9.13 27.79 -20.38
C SER A 409 7.89 28.59 -20.80
N ASN A 410 7.70 29.81 -20.24
CA ASN A 410 6.49 30.61 -20.40
C ASN A 410 5.21 29.79 -20.17
N GLY A 411 5.18 29.08 -19.05
CA GLY A 411 4.13 28.13 -18.63
C GLY A 411 4.35 26.71 -19.09
N VAL A 412 3.94 25.76 -18.25
CA VAL A 412 3.96 24.33 -18.55
C VAL A 412 2.64 23.73 -18.12
N TYR A 413 1.95 23.06 -19.05
CA TYR A 413 0.78 22.25 -18.72
C TYR A 413 1.03 20.80 -19.11
N GLN A 414 0.89 19.92 -18.15
CA GLN A 414 1.02 18.48 -18.35
C GLN A 414 -0.28 17.78 -18.00
N ARG A 415 -0.66 16.83 -18.82
CA ARG A 415 -1.82 15.99 -18.59
C ARG A 415 -1.50 14.54 -18.89
N VAL A 416 -1.83 13.66 -17.94
CA VAL A 416 -1.74 12.21 -18.11
C VAL A 416 -3.10 11.60 -17.93
N MET A 417 -3.43 10.64 -18.78
CA MET A 417 -4.58 9.75 -18.62
C MET A 417 -4.10 8.31 -18.63
N GLY A 418 -4.21 7.63 -17.49
CA GLY A 418 -3.91 6.22 -17.34
C GLY A 418 -5.19 5.42 -17.13
N ASN A 419 -5.55 4.55 -18.08
CA ASN A 419 -6.71 3.66 -17.95
C ASN A 419 -6.21 2.25 -17.69
N ARG A 420 -6.51 1.69 -16.50
CA ARG A 420 -6.15 0.34 -16.10
C ARG A 420 -7.42 -0.50 -15.98
N GLY A 421 -7.45 -1.64 -16.64
CA GLY A 421 -8.55 -2.60 -16.56
C GLY A 421 -8.04 -3.98 -16.26
N GLN A 422 -8.64 -4.66 -15.28
CA GLN A 422 -8.34 -6.04 -14.92
C GLN A 422 -9.61 -6.86 -14.91
N LEU A 423 -9.68 -7.85 -15.81
CA LEU A 423 -10.75 -8.83 -15.90
C LEU A 423 -10.27 -10.14 -15.26
N ASN A 424 -11.01 -10.65 -14.28
CA ASN A 424 -10.73 -11.96 -13.69
C ASN A 424 -11.94 -12.88 -13.90
N THR A 425 -11.67 -14.16 -14.22
CA THR A 425 -12.66 -15.23 -14.21
C THR A 425 -12.20 -16.34 -13.29
N GLN A 426 -13.16 -17.01 -12.65
CA GLN A 426 -12.87 -18.07 -11.70
C GLN A 426 -13.95 -19.16 -11.77
N THR A 427 -13.50 -20.38 -12.05
CA THR A 427 -14.32 -21.60 -12.00
C THR A 427 -13.83 -22.44 -10.82
N GLN A 428 -14.71 -22.82 -9.90
CA GLN A 428 -14.36 -23.63 -8.72
C GLN A 428 -15.34 -24.77 -8.55
N LEU A 429 -14.81 -25.98 -8.36
CA LEU A 429 -15.58 -27.15 -7.91
C LEU A 429 -15.14 -27.50 -6.48
N SER A 430 -16.08 -27.44 -5.56
CA SER A 430 -15.83 -27.74 -4.14
C SER A 430 -16.65 -28.93 -3.68
N TYR A 431 -15.99 -29.82 -2.91
CA TYR A 431 -16.59 -30.99 -2.30
C TYR A 431 -16.37 -30.96 -0.80
N ASN A 432 -17.44 -31.08 -0.01
CA ASN A 432 -17.38 -31.10 1.44
C ASN A 432 -18.22 -32.25 1.99
N LYS A 433 -17.62 -33.11 2.83
CA LYS A 433 -18.32 -34.26 3.40
C LYS A 433 -17.76 -34.63 4.76
N SER A 434 -18.68 -34.86 5.70
CA SER A 434 -18.37 -35.44 7.00
C SER A 434 -18.81 -36.91 7.01
N PHE A 435 -17.97 -37.78 7.55
CA PHE A 435 -18.24 -39.21 7.74
C PHE A 435 -17.67 -39.71 9.08
N GLY A 436 -18.57 -39.83 10.06
CA GLY A 436 -18.19 -40.14 11.45
C GLY A 436 -17.35 -39.03 12.05
N LEU A 437 -16.13 -39.37 12.49
CA LEU A 437 -15.16 -38.41 13.06
C LEU A 437 -14.27 -37.71 11.99
N HIS A 438 -14.47 -38.01 10.73
CA HIS A 438 -13.65 -37.51 9.63
C HIS A 438 -14.40 -36.42 8.87
N ASN A 439 -13.75 -35.27 8.61
CA ASN A 439 -14.26 -34.22 7.75
C ASN A 439 -13.27 -34.00 6.60
N LEU A 440 -13.78 -33.94 5.39
CA LEU A 440 -13.03 -33.69 4.16
C LEU A 440 -13.62 -32.48 3.44
N ASP A 441 -12.77 -31.51 3.12
CA ASP A 441 -13.06 -30.39 2.22
C ASP A 441 -12.03 -30.39 1.10
N ALA A 442 -12.48 -30.49 -0.13
CA ALA A 442 -11.62 -30.48 -1.32
C ALA A 442 -12.12 -29.44 -2.32
N LEU A 443 -11.18 -28.78 -2.97
CA LEU A 443 -11.44 -27.74 -3.97
C LEU A 443 -10.50 -27.92 -5.14
N VAL A 444 -11.01 -27.79 -6.38
CA VAL A 444 -10.23 -27.59 -7.59
C VAL A 444 -10.73 -26.35 -8.30
N GLY A 445 -9.85 -25.62 -8.95
CA GLY A 445 -10.20 -24.37 -9.60
C GLY A 445 -9.36 -24.07 -10.82
N PHE A 446 -9.94 -23.23 -11.67
CA PHE A 446 -9.32 -22.64 -12.83
C PHE A 446 -9.59 -21.13 -12.82
N GLU A 447 -8.55 -20.31 -13.07
CA GLU A 447 -8.65 -18.87 -13.07
C GLU A 447 -7.94 -18.25 -14.26
N THR A 448 -8.48 -17.13 -14.74
CA THR A 448 -7.82 -16.30 -15.73
C THR A 448 -7.79 -14.84 -15.27
N GLU A 449 -6.74 -14.13 -15.64
CA GLU A 449 -6.59 -12.70 -15.45
C GLU A 449 -6.12 -12.08 -16.77
N ASP A 450 -6.79 -11.00 -17.20
CA ASP A 450 -6.43 -10.18 -18.36
C ASP A 450 -6.33 -8.73 -17.90
N TYR A 451 -5.13 -8.18 -17.90
CA TYR A 451 -4.83 -6.81 -17.52
C TYR A 451 -4.46 -6.00 -18.75
N LYS A 452 -5.03 -4.80 -18.86
CA LYS A 452 -4.70 -3.81 -19.88
C LYS A 452 -4.44 -2.45 -19.22
N TYR A 453 -3.38 -1.80 -19.63
CA TYR A 453 -3.05 -0.43 -19.31
C TYR A 453 -2.94 0.39 -20.59
N ASP A 454 -3.67 1.51 -20.66
CA ASP A 454 -3.70 2.42 -21.80
C ASP A 454 -3.30 3.80 -21.30
N TYR A 455 -2.18 4.30 -21.78
CA TYR A 455 -1.52 5.52 -21.32
C TYR A 455 -1.54 6.58 -22.43
N LEU A 456 -1.88 7.79 -22.04
CA LEU A 456 -1.78 9.00 -22.86
C LEU A 456 -1.18 10.14 -22.06
N TYR A 457 -0.10 10.70 -22.53
CA TYR A 457 0.57 11.90 -21.98
C TYR A 457 0.52 13.02 -23.01
N ALA A 458 0.24 14.24 -22.54
CA ALA A 458 0.35 15.46 -23.31
C ALA A 458 1.05 16.54 -22.48
N ASN A 459 1.92 17.30 -23.12
CA ASN A 459 2.64 18.43 -22.53
C ASN A 459 2.54 19.63 -23.47
N GLY A 460 2.29 20.80 -22.92
CA GLY A 460 2.30 22.07 -23.63
C GLY A 460 3.19 23.11 -22.92
N ASN A 461 3.88 23.91 -23.69
CA ASN A 461 4.73 25.02 -23.25
C ASN A 461 4.43 26.29 -24.05
N GLN A 462 5.03 27.42 -23.67
CA GLN A 462 4.94 28.72 -24.40
C GLN A 462 3.49 29.24 -24.46
N TYR A 463 2.87 29.40 -23.28
CA TYR A 463 1.50 29.90 -23.20
C TYR A 463 1.42 31.42 -23.38
N PRO A 464 0.65 31.90 -24.36
CA PRO A 464 0.41 33.34 -24.53
C PRO A 464 -0.57 33.92 -23.51
N SER A 465 -1.24 33.04 -22.73
CA SER A 465 -2.22 33.38 -21.71
C SER A 465 -2.12 32.42 -20.52
N TYR A 466 -2.82 32.73 -19.44
CA TYR A 466 -2.85 31.90 -18.23
C TYR A 466 -3.93 30.78 -18.28
N LEU A 467 -4.31 30.32 -19.47
CA LEU A 467 -5.31 29.29 -19.70
C LEU A 467 -4.63 27.92 -19.94
N PRO A 468 -4.61 27.01 -18.96
CA PRO A 468 -3.88 25.75 -19.01
C PRO A 468 -4.64 24.68 -19.82
N GLU A 469 -4.64 24.80 -21.14
CA GLU A 469 -5.12 23.77 -22.06
C GLU A 469 -4.07 23.50 -23.13
N ILE A 470 -3.89 22.24 -23.54
CA ILE A 470 -2.85 21.85 -24.51
C ILE A 470 -3.00 22.59 -25.83
N GLU A 471 -4.22 22.88 -26.23
CA GLU A 471 -4.53 23.62 -27.48
C GLU A 471 -3.98 25.04 -27.46
N ASN A 472 -3.82 25.67 -26.30
CA ASN A 472 -3.34 27.05 -26.15
C ASN A 472 -1.81 27.15 -26.11
N ALA A 473 -1.10 26.02 -26.12
CA ALA A 473 0.36 26.02 -26.08
C ALA A 473 0.98 26.37 -27.41
N GLY A 474 2.07 27.15 -27.37
CA GLY A 474 2.88 27.43 -28.56
C GLY A 474 3.73 26.24 -29.01
N ASP A 475 4.10 25.38 -28.10
CA ASP A 475 4.76 24.08 -28.36
C ASP A 475 4.06 22.97 -27.57
N SER A 476 3.71 21.88 -28.24
CA SER A 476 3.03 20.76 -27.61
C SER A 476 3.57 19.41 -28.06
N ARG A 477 3.55 18.45 -27.16
CA ARG A 477 3.99 17.07 -27.39
C ARG A 477 2.98 16.09 -26.80
N ALA A 478 2.83 14.95 -27.44
CA ALA A 478 2.01 13.85 -26.91
C ALA A 478 2.73 12.51 -27.11
N SER A 479 2.50 11.58 -26.20
CA SER A 479 2.95 10.20 -26.31
C SER A 479 1.87 9.26 -25.77
N SER A 480 1.83 8.05 -26.30
CA SER A 480 0.89 7.03 -25.84
C SER A 480 1.48 5.64 -26.01
N HIS A 481 1.07 4.73 -25.15
CA HIS A 481 1.37 3.31 -25.29
C HIS A 481 0.29 2.45 -24.63
N VAL A 482 0.30 1.18 -24.99
CA VAL A 482 -0.60 0.19 -24.41
C VAL A 482 0.23 -0.98 -23.90
N GLU A 483 -0.03 -1.36 -22.66
CA GLU A 483 0.57 -2.53 -22.03
C GLU A 483 -0.50 -3.56 -21.68
N ARG A 484 -0.13 -4.84 -21.75
CA ARG A 484 -1.05 -5.93 -21.44
C ARG A 484 -0.32 -7.14 -20.91
N TYR A 485 -0.90 -7.78 -19.90
CA TYR A 485 -0.48 -9.11 -19.52
C TYR A 485 -1.67 -10.03 -19.26
N ARG A 486 -1.42 -11.33 -19.33
CA ARG A 486 -2.40 -12.38 -19.03
C ARG A 486 -1.80 -13.42 -18.12
N MET A 487 -2.64 -13.94 -17.23
CA MET A 487 -2.29 -15.05 -16.37
C MET A 487 -3.38 -16.12 -16.43
N THR A 488 -2.95 -17.39 -16.39
CA THR A 488 -3.84 -18.55 -16.32
C THR A 488 -3.37 -19.43 -15.18
N SER A 489 -4.29 -19.96 -14.38
CA SER A 489 -3.97 -20.68 -13.17
C SER A 489 -4.84 -21.90 -12.97
N PHE A 490 -4.22 -22.99 -12.52
CA PHE A 490 -4.88 -24.20 -12.04
C PHE A 490 -4.56 -24.37 -10.57
N LEU A 491 -5.55 -24.66 -9.75
CA LEU A 491 -5.37 -24.77 -8.31
C LEU A 491 -6.17 -25.92 -7.71
N GLY A 492 -5.68 -26.44 -6.59
CA GLY A 492 -6.37 -27.45 -5.80
C GLY A 492 -5.99 -27.39 -4.34
N ARG A 493 -6.92 -27.76 -3.46
CA ARG A 493 -6.73 -27.82 -2.02
C ARG A 493 -7.49 -29.00 -1.45
N ILE A 494 -6.91 -29.64 -0.44
CA ILE A 494 -7.54 -30.63 0.39
C ILE A 494 -7.33 -30.23 1.84
N ASN A 495 -8.42 -30.12 2.59
CA ASN A 495 -8.40 -30.01 4.05
C ASN A 495 -9.04 -31.27 4.63
N TYR A 496 -8.41 -31.81 5.65
CA TYR A 496 -8.88 -32.98 6.35
C TYR A 496 -8.75 -32.77 7.84
N ASP A 497 -9.77 -33.13 8.60
CA ASP A 497 -9.67 -33.21 10.04
C ASP A 497 -10.21 -34.54 10.59
N TYR A 498 -9.62 -34.96 11.70
CA TYR A 498 -10.06 -36.10 12.49
C TYR A 498 -10.49 -35.65 13.88
N ASN A 499 -11.75 -35.89 14.17
CA ASN A 499 -12.38 -35.65 15.49
C ASN A 499 -12.20 -34.18 15.98
N ASN A 500 -12.12 -33.20 15.10
CA ASN A 500 -11.82 -31.81 15.43
C ASN A 500 -10.55 -31.60 16.29
N LYS A 501 -9.60 -32.54 16.24
CA LYS A 501 -8.34 -32.55 16.98
C LYS A 501 -7.12 -32.41 16.11
N TYR A 502 -7.06 -33.20 15.04
CA TYR A 502 -5.92 -33.25 14.11
C TYR A 502 -6.36 -32.72 12.77
N TYR A 503 -5.71 -31.69 12.32
CA TYR A 503 -6.03 -31.03 11.07
C TYR A 503 -4.85 -31.11 10.11
N PHE A 504 -5.14 -31.37 8.87
CA PHE A 504 -4.17 -31.39 7.79
C PHE A 504 -4.70 -30.60 6.60
N SER A 505 -3.85 -29.80 5.96
CA SER A 505 -4.16 -29.08 4.73
C SER A 505 -3.01 -29.21 3.74
N ALA A 506 -3.33 -29.46 2.48
CA ALA A 506 -2.40 -29.43 1.37
C ALA A 506 -3.01 -28.63 0.22
N SER A 507 -2.19 -27.82 -0.44
CA SER A 507 -2.60 -27.07 -1.62
C SER A 507 -1.52 -27.12 -2.71
N TYR A 508 -1.98 -27.01 -3.96
CA TYR A 508 -1.13 -26.89 -5.13
C TYR A 508 -1.74 -25.88 -6.10
N ARG A 509 -0.90 -25.04 -6.69
CA ARG A 509 -1.28 -24.09 -7.72
C ARG A 509 -0.19 -24.02 -8.78
N ARG A 510 -0.60 -23.95 -10.04
CA ARG A 510 0.25 -23.73 -11.18
C ARG A 510 -0.19 -22.49 -11.94
N ASP A 511 0.68 -21.49 -11.99
CA ASP A 511 0.44 -20.21 -12.66
C ASP A 511 1.27 -20.08 -13.92
N GLY A 512 0.65 -19.65 -15.02
CA GLY A 512 1.33 -19.28 -16.26
C GLY A 512 1.13 -17.79 -16.55
N SER A 513 2.24 -17.03 -16.62
CA SER A 513 2.21 -15.58 -16.84
C SER A 513 2.86 -15.19 -18.16
N SER A 514 2.23 -14.27 -18.90
CA SER A 514 2.81 -13.69 -20.13
C SER A 514 3.96 -12.71 -19.87
N ARG A 515 4.26 -12.38 -18.59
CA ARG A 515 5.43 -11.56 -18.21
C ARG A 515 6.74 -12.32 -18.32
N LEU A 516 6.68 -13.61 -18.62
CA LEU A 516 7.81 -14.51 -18.77
C LEU A 516 7.80 -15.20 -20.12
N SER A 517 8.97 -15.63 -20.58
CA SER A 517 9.15 -16.35 -21.83
C SER A 517 8.33 -17.64 -21.86
N ARG A 518 8.13 -18.22 -23.05
CA ARG A 518 7.36 -19.45 -23.22
C ARG A 518 7.93 -20.61 -22.39
N GLU A 519 9.24 -20.68 -22.26
CA GLU A 519 9.97 -21.74 -21.55
C GLU A 519 9.87 -21.58 -20.02
N SER A 520 9.77 -20.34 -19.52
CA SER A 520 9.85 -20.00 -18.09
C SER A 520 8.53 -19.56 -17.46
N ARG A 521 7.44 -19.44 -18.24
CA ARG A 521 6.19 -18.84 -17.82
C ARG A 521 5.42 -19.57 -16.72
N TRP A 522 5.63 -20.89 -16.59
CA TRP A 522 4.92 -21.71 -15.64
C TRP A 522 5.66 -21.81 -14.31
N GLY A 523 5.01 -21.45 -13.22
CA GLY A 523 5.46 -21.59 -11.86
C GLY A 523 4.57 -22.56 -11.08
N ASP A 524 5.20 -23.44 -10.29
CA ASP A 524 4.52 -24.39 -9.42
C ASP A 524 4.67 -23.93 -7.95
N PHE A 525 3.54 -23.79 -7.27
CA PHE A 525 3.44 -23.31 -5.90
C PHE A 525 2.63 -24.31 -5.09
N TRP A 526 3.05 -24.58 -3.87
CA TRP A 526 2.40 -25.58 -3.04
C TRP A 526 2.61 -25.32 -1.56
N SER A 527 1.76 -25.90 -0.75
CA SER A 527 1.95 -25.88 0.69
C SER A 527 1.38 -27.12 1.36
N VAL A 528 1.93 -27.41 2.53
CA VAL A 528 1.40 -28.39 3.48
C VAL A 528 1.38 -27.77 4.85
N SER A 529 0.34 -28.07 5.62
CA SER A 529 0.22 -27.62 7.00
C SER A 529 -0.54 -28.63 7.86
N GLY A 530 -0.23 -28.64 9.14
CA GLY A 530 -0.92 -29.43 10.12
C GLY A 530 -1.15 -28.64 11.40
N SER A 531 -2.21 -28.97 12.11
CA SER A 531 -2.41 -28.46 13.46
C SER A 531 -2.98 -29.53 14.38
N TRP A 532 -2.59 -29.42 15.64
CA TRP A 532 -3.00 -30.30 16.71
C TRP A 532 -3.66 -29.49 17.81
N ARG A 533 -4.92 -29.80 18.07
CA ARG A 533 -5.70 -29.18 19.14
C ARG A 533 -5.51 -29.94 20.44
N LEU A 534 -4.46 -29.55 21.17
CA LEU A 534 -4.02 -30.16 22.42
C LEU A 534 -5.12 -30.17 23.48
N SER A 535 -5.91 -29.11 23.57
CA SER A 535 -7.01 -28.96 24.54
C SER A 535 -8.10 -30.01 24.41
N GLU A 536 -8.22 -30.69 23.26
CA GLU A 536 -9.21 -31.73 23.03
C GLU A 536 -8.71 -33.13 23.40
N GLU A 537 -7.46 -33.26 23.84
CA GLU A 537 -6.90 -34.51 24.26
C GLU A 537 -7.39 -34.95 25.67
N ALA A 538 -7.47 -36.26 25.90
CA ALA A 538 -7.96 -36.79 27.14
C ALA A 538 -7.13 -36.34 28.37
N PHE A 539 -5.81 -36.24 28.21
CA PHE A 539 -4.90 -35.81 29.28
C PHE A 539 -4.98 -34.30 29.62
N MET A 540 -5.70 -33.50 28.81
CA MET A 540 -5.89 -32.06 29.05
C MET A 540 -7.26 -31.74 29.66
N GLN A 541 -8.16 -32.68 29.77
CA GLN A 541 -9.54 -32.45 30.22
C GLN A 541 -9.62 -31.89 31.65
N ASP A 542 -8.73 -32.33 32.54
CA ASP A 542 -8.72 -31.89 33.93
C ASP A 542 -8.39 -30.40 34.09
N ILE A 543 -7.62 -29.85 33.18
CA ILE A 543 -7.22 -28.42 33.17
C ILE A 543 -8.01 -27.55 32.17
N LYS A 544 -9.02 -28.13 31.50
CA LYS A 544 -9.83 -27.44 30.50
C LYS A 544 -10.58 -26.21 31.06
N HIS A 545 -10.84 -26.17 32.35
CA HIS A 545 -11.43 -25.03 33.03
C HIS A 545 -10.49 -23.82 33.12
N VAL A 546 -9.18 -24.03 33.02
CA VAL A 546 -8.14 -22.97 32.94
C VAL A 546 -7.68 -22.81 31.50
N LEU A 547 -7.20 -23.90 30.88
CA LEU A 547 -6.73 -23.94 29.50
C LEU A 547 -7.88 -24.33 28.56
N THR A 548 -8.66 -23.36 28.17
CA THR A 548 -9.90 -23.56 27.40
C THR A 548 -9.64 -24.03 25.98
N ASP A 549 -8.61 -23.48 25.32
CA ASP A 549 -8.14 -23.93 24.01
C ASP A 549 -6.62 -23.87 23.95
N ALA A 550 -6.01 -24.86 23.31
CA ALA A 550 -4.59 -24.88 23.01
C ALA A 550 -4.37 -25.62 21.69
N LYS A 551 -3.74 -24.94 20.73
CA LYS A 551 -3.50 -25.46 19.39
C LYS A 551 -2.07 -25.16 18.93
N LEU A 552 -1.35 -26.22 18.53
CA LEU A 552 -0.06 -26.12 17.85
C LEU A 552 -0.27 -26.17 16.34
N ARG A 553 0.40 -25.30 15.59
CA ARG A 553 0.35 -25.22 14.11
C ARG A 553 1.74 -25.25 13.52
N VAL A 554 1.89 -25.99 12.42
CA VAL A 554 3.12 -26.00 11.63
C VAL A 554 2.73 -25.93 10.16
N SER A 555 3.39 -25.07 9.40
CA SER A 555 3.20 -24.98 7.96
C SER A 555 4.53 -24.80 7.21
N TYR A 556 4.57 -25.34 6.01
CA TYR A 556 5.64 -25.14 5.05
C TYR A 556 5.07 -24.98 3.64
N GLY A 557 5.61 -24.05 2.86
CA GLY A 557 5.12 -23.87 1.50
C GLY A 557 6.01 -22.97 0.66
N VAL A 558 5.68 -22.95 -0.64
CA VAL A 558 6.38 -22.19 -1.67
C VAL A 558 5.37 -21.30 -2.38
N ASN A 559 5.60 -20.00 -2.35
CA ASN A 559 4.88 -19.00 -3.14
C ASN A 559 5.83 -18.35 -4.14
N GLY A 560 5.29 -17.64 -5.13
CA GLY A 560 6.10 -16.94 -6.12
C GLY A 560 5.83 -15.45 -6.17
N THR A 561 6.77 -14.71 -6.80
CA THR A 561 6.57 -13.32 -7.20
C THR A 561 6.87 -13.21 -8.69
N GLN A 562 5.99 -12.55 -9.43
CA GLN A 562 6.21 -12.30 -10.85
C GLN A 562 6.99 -10.99 -11.05
N PRO A 563 7.71 -10.85 -12.19
CA PRO A 563 8.34 -9.60 -12.55
C PRO A 563 7.33 -8.46 -12.59
N THR A 564 7.75 -7.27 -12.19
CA THR A 564 6.92 -6.05 -12.33
C THR A 564 6.88 -5.57 -13.77
N ASP A 565 8.00 -5.67 -14.49
CA ASP A 565 8.08 -5.38 -15.93
C ASP A 565 7.28 -6.42 -16.72
N LEU A 566 6.33 -5.96 -17.53
CA LEU A 566 5.45 -6.84 -18.33
C LEU A 566 6.17 -7.54 -19.48
N TYR A 567 7.28 -6.96 -19.94
CA TYR A 567 8.05 -7.41 -21.10
C TYR A 567 9.54 -7.58 -20.80
N GLY A 568 9.91 -7.71 -19.52
CA GLY A 568 11.30 -7.74 -19.04
C GLY A 568 12.20 -8.82 -19.68
N TYR A 569 11.59 -9.87 -20.21
CA TYR A 569 12.29 -10.96 -20.89
C TYR A 569 12.57 -10.70 -22.37
N LEU A 570 11.95 -9.65 -22.98
CA LEU A 570 12.12 -9.32 -24.39
C LEU A 570 13.28 -8.35 -24.62
N GLY A 571 14.04 -8.58 -25.70
CA GLY A 571 14.87 -7.55 -26.33
C GLY A 571 13.97 -6.47 -26.94
N VAL A 572 14.28 -5.21 -26.70
CA VAL A 572 13.46 -4.10 -27.19
C VAL A 572 14.32 -3.05 -27.90
N TYR A 573 13.70 -2.39 -28.86
CA TYR A 573 14.28 -1.24 -29.55
C TYR A 573 13.64 0.04 -29.03
N GLU A 574 14.46 1.06 -28.82
CA GLU A 574 14.02 2.41 -28.50
C GLU A 574 14.06 3.27 -29.76
N PHE A 575 13.00 4.07 -29.97
CA PHE A 575 12.86 5.01 -31.07
C PHE A 575 13.20 6.43 -30.58
N GLY A 576 13.40 7.35 -31.50
CA GLY A 576 13.72 8.74 -31.19
C GLY A 576 15.19 9.09 -31.38
N TYR A 577 16.00 8.13 -31.78
CA TYR A 577 17.36 8.41 -32.22
C TYR A 577 17.32 9.16 -33.57
N ASN A 578 18.22 10.11 -33.73
CA ASN A 578 18.30 10.91 -34.92
C ASN A 578 19.70 10.77 -35.56
N TYR A 579 19.77 10.29 -36.80
CA TYR A 579 20.98 10.26 -37.58
C TYR A 579 20.82 11.20 -38.80
N ALA A 580 21.51 12.33 -38.77
CA ALA A 580 21.49 13.34 -39.84
C ALA A 580 20.09 13.78 -40.27
N GLY A 581 19.16 14.01 -39.32
CA GLY A 581 17.79 14.41 -39.58
C GLY A 581 16.81 13.27 -39.87
N ASN A 582 17.28 12.01 -39.94
CA ASN A 582 16.44 10.84 -40.14
C ASN A 582 16.15 10.16 -38.81
N GLY A 583 14.88 9.79 -38.56
CA GLY A 583 14.48 9.02 -37.39
C GLY A 583 15.11 7.63 -37.42
N GLY A 584 15.68 7.24 -36.28
CA GLY A 584 16.33 5.94 -36.10
C GLY A 584 15.82 5.21 -34.88
N SER A 585 16.21 3.95 -34.76
CA SER A 585 16.02 3.13 -33.59
C SER A 585 17.32 2.44 -33.20
N ALA A 586 17.51 2.17 -31.90
CA ALA A 586 18.63 1.42 -31.38
C ALA A 586 18.12 0.34 -30.44
N GLU A 587 18.88 -0.73 -30.29
CA GLU A 587 18.57 -1.77 -29.30
C GLU A 587 18.81 -1.20 -27.89
N ALA A 588 17.77 -1.19 -27.08
CA ALA A 588 17.79 -0.61 -25.75
C ALA A 588 17.95 -1.64 -24.63
N ARG A 589 17.65 -2.91 -24.91
CA ARG A 589 17.76 -4.00 -23.94
C ARG A 589 17.89 -5.34 -24.64
N PHE A 590 18.78 -6.20 -24.13
CA PHE A 590 18.88 -7.60 -24.57
C PHE A 590 17.69 -8.42 -24.07
N ASP A 591 17.36 -9.48 -24.79
CA ASP A 591 16.43 -10.49 -24.34
C ASP A 591 17.01 -11.35 -23.19
N ASN A 592 16.14 -11.78 -22.27
CA ASN A 592 16.47 -12.77 -21.25
C ASN A 592 15.38 -13.85 -21.18
N PRO A 593 15.39 -14.82 -22.08
CA PRO A 593 14.40 -15.89 -22.10
C PRO A 593 14.44 -16.79 -20.86
N ASN A 594 15.54 -16.77 -20.11
CA ASN A 594 15.74 -17.56 -18.90
C ASN A 594 15.21 -16.86 -17.63
N MET A 595 14.68 -15.65 -17.76
CA MET A 595 14.04 -14.96 -16.65
C MET A 595 12.86 -15.79 -16.11
N LYS A 596 12.82 -16.01 -14.80
CA LYS A 596 11.84 -16.87 -14.12
C LYS A 596 11.24 -16.21 -12.88
N TRP A 597 10.30 -16.90 -12.27
CA TRP A 597 9.66 -16.53 -11.03
C TRP A 597 10.67 -16.43 -9.88
N GLU A 598 10.55 -15.42 -9.02
CA GLU A 598 11.13 -15.48 -7.69
C GLU A 598 10.37 -16.50 -6.85
N LYS A 599 11.05 -17.25 -5.97
CA LYS A 599 10.45 -18.28 -5.11
C LYS A 599 10.67 -17.98 -3.65
N ASN A 600 9.57 -17.94 -2.88
CA ASN A 600 9.58 -17.75 -1.45
C ASN A 600 9.29 -19.08 -0.75
N TYR A 601 10.24 -19.59 -0.01
CA TYR A 601 10.14 -20.79 0.82
C TYR A 601 9.87 -20.35 2.26
N ALA A 602 8.68 -20.63 2.78
CA ALA A 602 8.25 -20.14 4.09
C ALA A 602 7.91 -21.30 5.02
N THR A 603 8.50 -21.26 6.22
CA THR A 603 8.16 -22.12 7.36
C THR A 603 7.51 -21.28 8.44
N ASN A 604 6.42 -21.74 9.02
CA ASN A 604 5.78 -21.10 10.17
C ASN A 604 5.44 -22.12 11.25
N VAL A 605 5.68 -21.78 12.51
CA VAL A 605 5.28 -22.53 13.69
C VAL A 605 4.51 -21.60 14.59
N GLY A 606 3.30 -21.98 14.99
CA GLY A 606 2.42 -21.16 15.80
C GLY A 606 1.81 -21.93 16.96
N LEU A 607 1.64 -21.25 18.08
CA LEU A 607 0.95 -21.74 19.27
C LEU A 607 -0.16 -20.75 19.62
N ASP A 608 -1.40 -21.23 19.61
CA ASP A 608 -2.58 -20.51 20.07
C ASP A 608 -3.01 -21.06 21.42
N VAL A 609 -3.21 -20.20 22.42
CA VAL A 609 -3.63 -20.57 23.78
C VAL A 609 -4.74 -19.64 24.22
N THR A 610 -5.83 -20.19 24.75
CA THR A 610 -6.90 -19.43 25.39
C THR A 610 -7.07 -19.91 26.84
N LEU A 611 -6.97 -18.96 27.77
CA LEU A 611 -7.13 -19.20 29.20
C LEU A 611 -8.42 -18.54 29.68
N TRP A 612 -9.16 -19.30 30.51
CA TRP A 612 -10.42 -18.90 31.19
C TRP A 612 -11.48 -18.29 30.24
N ASN A 613 -11.45 -18.61 28.94
CA ASN A 613 -12.26 -17.93 27.91
C ASN A 613 -12.09 -16.38 27.86
N ARG A 614 -11.01 -15.83 28.40
CA ARG A 614 -10.80 -14.39 28.55
C ARG A 614 -9.45 -13.89 28.04
N LEU A 615 -8.43 -14.72 28.11
CA LEU A 615 -7.07 -14.36 27.69
C LEU A 615 -6.65 -15.28 26.55
N SER A 616 -6.54 -14.71 25.36
CA SER A 616 -6.04 -15.40 24.17
C SER A 616 -4.62 -14.93 23.85
N ILE A 617 -3.70 -15.85 23.64
CA ILE A 617 -2.30 -15.62 23.32
C ILE A 617 -1.99 -16.39 22.04
N THR A 618 -1.48 -15.71 21.03
CA THR A 618 -0.91 -16.30 19.82
C THR A 618 0.57 -15.98 19.77
N ALA A 619 1.42 -17.00 19.66
CA ALA A 619 2.85 -16.87 19.49
C ALA A 619 3.27 -17.56 18.20
N GLU A 620 4.02 -16.88 17.33
CA GLU A 620 4.47 -17.42 16.06
C GLU A 620 5.96 -17.19 15.84
N TRP A 621 6.61 -18.17 15.25
CA TRP A 621 7.94 -18.08 14.68
C TRP A 621 7.87 -18.38 13.19
N TYR A 622 8.60 -17.61 12.39
CA TYR A 622 8.66 -17.82 10.95
C TYR A 622 10.07 -17.66 10.39
N ASN A 623 10.32 -18.36 9.28
CA ASN A 623 11.47 -18.16 8.40
C ASN A 623 11.00 -18.17 6.94
N ARG A 624 11.33 -17.14 6.18
CA ARG A 624 11.03 -16.99 4.76
C ARG A 624 12.34 -16.73 3.99
N ASP A 625 12.70 -17.66 3.11
CA ASP A 625 13.83 -17.55 2.20
C ASP A 625 13.33 -17.25 0.80
N THR A 626 13.65 -16.07 0.27
CA THR A 626 13.41 -15.73 -1.13
C THR A 626 14.63 -16.05 -1.95
N LYS A 627 14.44 -16.86 -2.98
CA LYS A 627 15.48 -17.28 -3.93
C LYS A 627 15.15 -16.79 -5.33
N ASP A 628 16.16 -16.77 -6.19
CA ASP A 628 16.02 -16.30 -7.56
C ASP A 628 15.49 -14.86 -7.65
N LEU A 629 15.94 -13.98 -6.74
CA LEU A 629 15.57 -12.57 -6.72
C LEU A 629 15.93 -11.91 -8.05
N LEU A 630 14.98 -11.16 -8.58
CA LEU A 630 15.17 -10.34 -9.76
C LEU A 630 16.02 -9.12 -9.40
N MET A 631 17.15 -8.98 -10.05
CA MET A 631 18.08 -7.86 -9.88
C MET A 631 18.54 -7.33 -11.23
N SER A 632 18.63 -6.01 -11.35
CA SER A 632 19.28 -5.39 -12.51
C SER A 632 20.80 -5.55 -12.39
N LYS A 633 21.40 -6.30 -13.31
CA LYS A 633 22.86 -6.48 -13.41
C LYS A 633 23.40 -5.57 -14.49
N ASN A 634 24.45 -4.81 -14.16
CA ASN A 634 25.22 -4.10 -15.17
C ASN A 634 25.93 -5.10 -16.07
N ILE A 635 25.76 -4.93 -17.35
CA ILE A 635 26.40 -5.75 -18.39
C ILE A 635 27.33 -4.89 -19.24
N SER A 636 28.23 -5.54 -19.97
CA SER A 636 29.12 -4.82 -20.88
C SER A 636 28.32 -4.10 -21.99
N ALA A 637 28.63 -2.86 -22.24
CA ALA A 637 28.08 -2.09 -23.37
C ALA A 637 28.78 -2.40 -24.72
N VAL A 638 29.80 -3.25 -24.74
CA VAL A 638 30.54 -3.60 -25.95
C VAL A 638 29.65 -4.08 -27.10
N PRO A 639 28.57 -4.86 -26.85
CA PRO A 639 27.65 -5.24 -27.92
C PRO A 639 26.80 -4.13 -28.51
N GLY A 640 26.88 -2.89 -27.98
CA GLY A 640 26.19 -1.72 -28.52
C GLY A 640 24.83 -1.41 -27.92
N VAL A 641 24.38 -2.15 -26.91
CA VAL A 641 23.14 -1.85 -26.17
C VAL A 641 23.44 -0.85 -25.06
N ILE A 642 22.87 0.33 -25.18
CA ILE A 642 23.03 1.42 -24.21
C ILE A 642 21.65 2.01 -23.93
N ASN A 643 21.23 2.01 -22.65
CA ASN A 643 20.00 2.70 -22.26
C ASN A 643 20.19 4.24 -22.29
N SER A 644 19.09 4.97 -22.19
CA SER A 644 19.06 6.44 -22.17
C SER A 644 19.93 7.08 -21.05
N SER A 645 20.31 6.31 -20.03
CA SER A 645 21.19 6.73 -18.93
C SER A 645 22.69 6.41 -19.19
N GLY A 646 23.04 5.90 -20.37
CA GLY A 646 24.42 5.60 -20.77
C GLY A 646 25.00 4.30 -20.24
N GLY A 647 24.19 3.45 -19.61
CA GLY A 647 24.56 2.11 -19.09
C GLY A 647 23.83 0.99 -19.81
N ALA A 648 24.35 -0.21 -19.78
CA ALA A 648 23.66 -1.43 -20.20
C ALA A 648 23.31 -2.26 -18.98
N THR A 649 22.02 -2.58 -18.81
CA THR A 649 21.52 -3.41 -17.71
C THR A 649 20.64 -4.54 -18.20
N MET A 650 20.63 -5.66 -17.50
CA MET A 650 19.74 -6.78 -17.76
C MET A 650 19.13 -7.28 -16.45
N LEU A 651 17.81 -7.51 -16.44
CA LEU A 651 17.12 -8.08 -15.31
C LEU A 651 17.37 -9.59 -15.24
N MET A 652 17.93 -10.06 -14.13
CA MET A 652 18.36 -11.46 -13.96
C MET A 652 17.94 -11.99 -12.58
N ASN A 653 17.74 -13.32 -12.48
CA ASN A 653 17.45 -14.02 -11.23
C ASN A 653 18.76 -14.42 -10.53
N ILE A 654 19.36 -13.57 -9.72
CA ILE A 654 20.71 -13.75 -9.19
C ILE A 654 20.85 -13.63 -7.67
N GLY A 655 19.90 -13.04 -6.97
CA GLY A 655 19.97 -12.79 -5.54
C GLY A 655 19.21 -13.78 -4.67
N SER A 656 19.44 -13.70 -3.36
CA SER A 656 18.60 -14.36 -2.34
C SER A 656 18.60 -13.59 -1.02
N MET A 657 17.50 -13.68 -0.30
CA MET A 657 17.23 -12.92 0.92
C MET A 657 16.48 -13.79 1.94
N ARG A 658 16.68 -13.53 3.23
CA ARG A 658 15.97 -14.18 4.33
C ARG A 658 15.26 -13.17 5.20
N ASN A 659 14.02 -13.48 5.58
CA ASN A 659 13.29 -12.82 6.66
C ASN A 659 12.97 -13.86 7.73
N ARG A 660 13.37 -13.61 8.97
CA ARG A 660 13.11 -14.46 10.13
C ARG A 660 12.58 -13.60 11.26
N GLY A 661 11.58 -14.09 11.96
CA GLY A 661 11.01 -13.32 13.05
C GLY A 661 10.14 -14.10 14.01
N VAL A 662 9.66 -13.35 15.01
CA VAL A 662 8.69 -13.79 16.00
C VAL A 662 7.55 -12.79 16.11
N GLU A 663 6.37 -13.27 16.34
CA GLU A 663 5.16 -12.46 16.52
C GLU A 663 4.40 -12.93 17.75
N PHE A 664 3.85 -11.98 18.52
CA PHE A 664 3.01 -12.24 19.68
C PHE A 664 1.75 -11.37 19.57
N GLU A 665 0.60 -11.97 19.79
CA GLU A 665 -0.67 -11.28 19.91
C GLU A 665 -1.33 -11.73 21.21
N ILE A 666 -1.73 -10.78 22.06
CA ILE A 666 -2.40 -11.02 23.33
C ILE A 666 -3.71 -10.24 23.32
N LYS A 667 -4.83 -10.93 23.49
CA LYS A 667 -6.16 -10.33 23.63
C LYS A 667 -6.73 -10.73 24.97
N SER A 668 -7.20 -9.76 25.74
CA SER A 668 -7.77 -9.99 27.07
C SER A 668 -9.12 -9.30 27.22
N THR A 669 -10.14 -10.04 27.67
CA THR A 669 -11.40 -9.47 28.14
C THR A 669 -11.29 -9.29 29.64
N ASN A 670 -10.98 -8.05 30.08
CA ASN A 670 -10.70 -7.73 31.48
C ASN A 670 -11.98 -7.67 32.31
N ILE A 671 -12.99 -6.92 31.78
CA ILE A 671 -14.29 -6.79 32.39
C ILE A 671 -15.36 -7.03 31.34
N GLN A 672 -16.32 -7.90 31.66
CA GLN A 672 -17.51 -8.10 30.83
C GLN A 672 -18.69 -8.35 31.78
N ASN A 673 -19.53 -7.35 31.94
CA ASN A 673 -20.78 -7.44 32.68
C ASN A 673 -21.87 -6.64 31.94
N LYS A 674 -23.03 -6.45 32.56
CA LYS A 674 -24.17 -5.77 31.93
C LYS A 674 -23.88 -4.31 31.57
N ASP A 675 -23.06 -3.62 32.37
CA ASP A 675 -22.86 -2.17 32.29
C ASP A 675 -21.45 -1.80 31.77
N TRP A 676 -20.48 -2.73 31.84
CA TRP A 676 -19.09 -2.47 31.49
C TRP A 676 -18.52 -3.56 30.61
N TYR A 677 -17.87 -3.15 29.52
CA TYR A 677 -17.03 -3.99 28.69
C TYR A 677 -15.66 -3.34 28.53
N TRP A 678 -14.61 -4.05 28.98
CA TRP A 678 -13.23 -3.61 28.82
C TRP A 678 -12.38 -4.75 28.27
N SER A 679 -11.79 -4.55 27.11
CA SER A 679 -10.82 -5.46 26.50
C SER A 679 -9.49 -4.75 26.25
N THR A 680 -8.41 -5.54 26.25
CA THR A 680 -7.07 -5.08 25.91
C THR A 680 -6.50 -5.96 24.82
N SER A 681 -5.88 -5.35 23.80
CA SER A 681 -5.17 -6.05 22.73
C SER A 681 -3.75 -5.51 22.64
N LEU A 682 -2.77 -6.41 22.71
CA LEU A 682 -1.34 -6.10 22.53
C LEU A 682 -0.80 -6.97 21.41
N ASN A 683 -0.10 -6.36 20.49
CA ASN A 683 0.65 -7.11 19.47
C ASN A 683 2.11 -6.65 19.42
N PHE A 684 2.99 -7.61 19.16
CA PHE A 684 4.42 -7.38 19.03
C PHE A 684 4.94 -8.22 17.88
N GLY A 685 5.83 -7.65 17.07
CA GLY A 685 6.51 -8.35 15.99
C GLY A 685 7.97 -7.91 15.89
N HIS A 686 8.85 -8.87 15.71
CA HIS A 686 10.26 -8.63 15.39
C HIS A 686 10.62 -9.38 14.11
N ASN A 687 11.16 -8.67 13.12
CA ASN A 687 11.65 -9.22 11.85
C ASN A 687 13.11 -8.87 11.64
N LYS A 688 13.94 -9.87 11.32
CA LYS A 688 15.31 -9.68 10.85
C LYS A 688 15.39 -10.04 9.38
N ASN A 689 15.68 -9.04 8.55
CA ASN A 689 16.01 -9.21 7.14
C ASN A 689 17.51 -9.46 6.98
N THR A 690 17.92 -10.33 6.07
CA THR A 690 19.33 -10.62 5.79
C THR A 690 19.48 -10.95 4.31
N LEU A 691 20.38 -10.23 3.64
CA LEU A 691 20.77 -10.52 2.26
C LEU A 691 21.74 -11.72 2.26
N LEU A 692 21.39 -12.78 1.54
CA LEU A 692 22.15 -14.03 1.54
C LEU A 692 23.08 -14.15 0.33
N LYS A 693 22.67 -13.58 -0.81
CA LYS A 693 23.40 -13.66 -2.08
C LYS A 693 23.11 -12.44 -2.93
N LEU A 694 24.11 -11.94 -3.61
CA LEU A 694 24.07 -10.98 -4.71
C LEU A 694 24.44 -11.67 -6.04
N ASP A 695 24.98 -10.94 -7.01
CA ASP A 695 25.30 -11.43 -8.35
C ASP A 695 26.44 -12.48 -8.43
N GLY A 696 27.10 -12.75 -7.31
CA GLY A 696 28.17 -13.74 -7.15
C GLY A 696 29.58 -13.22 -7.44
N GLU A 697 29.69 -12.00 -7.98
CA GLU A 697 30.99 -11.35 -8.23
C GLU A 697 31.32 -10.30 -7.17
N GLN A 698 30.28 -9.73 -6.53
CA GLN A 698 30.40 -8.70 -5.52
C GLN A 698 29.71 -9.11 -4.21
N ASN A 699 30.33 -8.80 -3.08
CA ASN A 699 29.75 -9.01 -1.76
C ASN A 699 28.87 -7.83 -1.30
N GLU A 700 28.99 -6.71 -1.97
CA GLU A 700 28.22 -5.50 -1.67
C GLU A 700 27.94 -4.67 -2.95
N MET A 701 26.91 -3.88 -2.88
CA MET A 701 26.48 -2.94 -3.89
C MET A 701 26.04 -1.65 -3.22
N ILE A 702 26.65 -0.51 -3.58
CA ILE A 702 26.34 0.80 -3.01
C ILE A 702 25.37 1.50 -3.95
N ASP A 703 24.28 2.02 -3.38
CA ASP A 703 23.25 2.79 -4.07
C ASP A 703 22.94 4.06 -3.28
N GLY A 704 23.56 5.16 -3.64
CA GLY A 704 23.47 6.43 -2.94
C GLY A 704 23.92 6.32 -1.47
N ILE A 705 22.98 6.54 -0.55
CA ILE A 705 23.20 6.44 0.90
C ILE A 705 22.88 5.05 1.47
N ALA A 706 22.56 4.08 0.61
CA ALA A 706 22.27 2.71 0.99
C ALA A 706 23.38 1.76 0.54
N VAL A 707 23.61 0.71 1.30
CA VAL A 707 24.44 -0.43 0.92
C VAL A 707 23.67 -1.72 1.01
N HIS A 708 23.82 -2.55 -0.02
CA HIS A 708 23.33 -3.91 -0.06
C HIS A 708 24.51 -4.85 0.14
N ARG A 709 24.70 -5.35 1.37
CA ARG A 709 25.84 -6.19 1.73
C ARG A 709 25.38 -7.57 2.18
N ILE A 710 26.04 -8.62 1.72
CA ILE A 710 25.76 -10.00 2.15
C ILE A 710 25.97 -10.13 3.66
N GLY A 711 24.97 -10.70 4.36
CA GLY A 711 24.96 -10.85 5.82
C GLY A 711 24.24 -9.72 6.55
N GLU A 712 23.98 -8.59 5.90
CA GLU A 712 23.29 -7.44 6.46
C GLU A 712 21.84 -7.30 5.95
N ALA A 713 21.10 -6.33 6.51
CA ALA A 713 19.77 -6.02 6.03
C ALA A 713 19.83 -5.34 4.65
N TYR A 714 18.83 -5.60 3.83
CA TYR A 714 18.62 -4.88 2.58
C TYR A 714 18.42 -3.38 2.86
N GLN A 715 19.09 -2.51 2.09
CA GLN A 715 19.10 -1.04 2.27
C GLN A 715 19.63 -0.58 3.64
N SER A 716 20.72 -1.18 4.13
CA SER A 716 21.45 -0.63 5.27
C SER A 716 22.02 0.73 4.93
N PHE A 717 21.99 1.67 5.87
CA PHE A 717 22.55 3.01 5.67
C PHE A 717 24.06 2.95 5.48
N TYR A 718 24.55 3.72 4.52
CA TYR A 718 25.97 3.87 4.23
C TYR A 718 26.33 5.36 4.30
N ALA A 719 27.04 5.74 5.33
CA ALA A 719 27.42 7.12 5.58
C ALA A 719 28.82 7.20 6.20
N TYR A 720 29.45 8.35 6.08
CA TYR A 720 30.69 8.61 6.80
C TYR A 720 30.40 8.72 8.31
N GLU A 721 31.23 8.04 9.12
CA GLU A 721 31.23 8.23 10.56
C GLU A 721 32.02 9.51 10.88
N TYR A 722 31.41 10.39 11.66
CA TYR A 722 32.09 11.60 12.10
C TYR A 722 33.02 11.21 13.28
N ALA A 723 34.33 11.42 13.10
CA ALA A 723 35.36 11.13 14.12
C ALA A 723 35.45 12.21 15.19
#